data_32e6d6411606eb46235998049c24d6c4
#
_entry.id   32e6d6411606eb46235998049c24d6c4
#
_cell.length_a   1.000
_cell.length_b   1.000
_cell.length_c   1.000
_cell.angle_alpha   90.00
_cell.angle_beta   90.00
_cell.angle_gamma   90.00
#
_symmetry.space_group_name_H-M   'P 1'
#
loop_
_entity.id
_entity.type
_entity.pdbx_description
1 polymer ?
#
loop_
_entity_poly.entity_id
_entity_poly.type
_entity_poly.pdbx_seq_one_letter_code
_entity_poly.pdbx_strand_id
1 'polypeptide(L)'
;MKLIHLISGGDVGGAKTHVFTLLSGLMQTETVLLVCFVEGPFAENARALGIPTKVLSGSLTGAVRQLEQLIRAEGFEIVHCHGSRANLVGSILKSRLGLPTVTTVHSDYRLDYMGRPLAALTYGNLNKHALRKMDFWIGVSDETTDMLHERGFDPNRTFVISNGVPFRTDPPALDREAFLRSVGLEPEDGLTVFGIAARISPVKDMTTLIRAFSAAVLVCPKIRLIVAGDGEQREQIEALAKQTCPAGTVAFAGWVSDMHSFYSALDVNLLTSLSEGFPYALPEGASHRCATIATGVGGIPALVEHEVSGLLFAPKDVQALTDHMVRLAEHPDEIRTFADRIYEKTKRLYSAEATVSRQKEIYAAVLRRTARAEARKRDGILICGAYGRGNSGDDAILCAMINRLRAIDPDIPICVTSRSPAQTAREARVKSIYTFRFLPLRRQLKQTALYLSGGGSLIQDSTSSRSLWYYLHSIRTAKKTGNRVMMFGCGVGPVRSKLNRRFAARIIQNYVDAITLRDSDSADELNALGVTGVPVRVTADIALLVSPAPEVQVDTLLRQAGLSPDTRYLIIAPRPWPGLRPHLTALAAAAQYAARTYGLHPIFLAMEPGKDLAVCETLAGMMGEQPSTVLSAPDKAHLIVGLIHRADCMLGMRLHSLIFAASGGVPFCGISYDPKVRGFLSDAGQGECCEIEDLSEPLLCGMIDRMQNDRERFHAASEAKIEQAEENARLAFELLK
;
A
#
# COMPACT_ATOMS: atom_id res chain seq x y z
N MET A 1 13.95 -11.69 -24.85
CA MET A 1 12.64 -11.35 -25.46
C MET A 1 12.85 -10.41 -26.64
N LYS A 2 11.96 -10.48 -27.64
CA LYS A 2 11.93 -9.50 -28.74
C LYS A 2 10.73 -8.56 -28.59
N LEU A 3 10.99 -7.29 -28.39
CA LEU A 3 10.02 -6.28 -27.97
C LEU A 3 9.92 -5.17 -29.02
N ILE A 4 8.70 -4.80 -29.39
CA ILE A 4 8.46 -3.63 -30.24
C ILE A 4 7.68 -2.59 -29.48
N HIS A 5 8.24 -1.38 -29.39
CA HIS A 5 7.63 -0.23 -28.72
C HIS A 5 7.10 0.75 -29.74
N LEU A 6 5.84 1.16 -29.59
CA LEU A 6 5.17 2.10 -30.47
C LEU A 6 4.91 3.40 -29.72
N ILE A 7 5.28 4.54 -30.34
CA ILE A 7 5.04 5.88 -29.77
C ILE A 7 4.71 6.89 -30.88
N SER A 8 4.03 7.98 -30.54
CA SER A 8 3.72 9.02 -31.52
C SER A 8 4.98 9.65 -32.10
N GLY A 9 5.96 9.99 -31.27
CA GLY A 9 7.19 10.69 -31.67
C GLY A 9 7.14 12.20 -31.49
N GLY A 10 6.01 12.75 -31.02
CA GLY A 10 5.86 14.16 -30.62
C GLY A 10 5.81 14.36 -29.10
N ASP A 11 6.08 13.30 -28.34
CA ASP A 11 5.95 13.30 -26.89
C ASP A 11 7.09 14.08 -26.21
N VAL A 12 6.74 14.83 -25.16
CA VAL A 12 7.67 15.66 -24.37
C VAL A 12 7.50 15.37 -22.87
N GLY A 13 8.50 15.78 -22.05
CA GLY A 13 8.42 15.64 -20.60
C GLY A 13 8.60 14.22 -20.08
N GLY A 14 7.94 13.87 -18.99
CA GLY A 14 8.15 12.63 -18.24
C GLY A 14 7.95 11.33 -19.05
N ALA A 15 7.01 11.30 -19.98
CA ALA A 15 6.79 10.16 -20.87
C ALA A 15 8.03 9.87 -21.75
N LYS A 16 8.65 10.92 -22.28
CA LYS A 16 9.91 10.82 -23.07
C LYS A 16 11.03 10.23 -22.23
N THR A 17 11.26 10.80 -21.05
CA THR A 17 12.31 10.34 -20.12
C THR A 17 12.10 8.87 -19.74
N HIS A 18 10.86 8.50 -19.38
CA HIS A 18 10.52 7.11 -19.07
C HIS A 18 10.87 6.14 -20.21
N VAL A 19 10.42 6.44 -21.44
CA VAL A 19 10.66 5.56 -22.60
C VAL A 19 12.14 5.41 -22.87
N PHE A 20 12.91 6.49 -22.82
CA PHE A 20 14.36 6.44 -23.09
C PHE A 20 15.12 5.69 -22.01
N THR A 21 14.84 5.94 -20.74
CA THR A 21 15.45 5.22 -19.61
C THR A 21 15.13 3.73 -19.71
N LEU A 22 13.88 3.39 -19.98
CA LEU A 22 13.43 2.00 -20.10
C LEU A 22 14.11 1.29 -21.28
N LEU A 23 14.09 1.88 -22.47
CA LEU A 23 14.64 1.24 -23.68
C LEU A 23 16.18 1.12 -23.62
N SER A 24 16.87 2.16 -23.12
CA SER A 24 18.33 2.09 -22.93
C SER A 24 18.74 0.96 -21.97
N GLY A 25 17.95 0.70 -20.92
CA GLY A 25 18.22 -0.41 -20.02
C GLY A 25 17.83 -1.77 -20.62
N LEU A 26 16.67 -1.88 -21.28
CA LEU A 26 16.21 -3.12 -21.89
C LEU A 26 17.14 -3.61 -23.00
N MET A 27 17.68 -2.72 -23.84
CA MET A 27 18.56 -3.10 -24.95
C MET A 27 19.87 -3.76 -24.52
N GLN A 28 20.22 -3.68 -23.24
CA GLN A 28 21.40 -4.38 -22.71
C GLN A 28 21.22 -5.92 -22.67
N THR A 29 19.98 -6.39 -22.57
CA THR A 29 19.67 -7.82 -22.40
C THR A 29 18.58 -8.33 -23.32
N GLU A 30 17.82 -7.46 -23.93
CA GLU A 30 16.65 -7.79 -24.76
C GLU A 30 16.83 -7.19 -26.18
N THR A 31 16.16 -7.75 -27.16
CA THR A 31 16.06 -7.16 -28.50
C THR A 31 14.89 -6.19 -28.51
N VAL A 32 15.17 -4.90 -28.66
CA VAL A 32 14.14 -3.86 -28.68
C VAL A 32 14.16 -3.09 -29.99
N LEU A 33 12.98 -2.72 -30.47
CA LEU A 33 12.78 -1.80 -31.58
C LEU A 33 11.78 -0.71 -31.18
N LEU A 34 12.18 0.53 -31.31
CA LEU A 34 11.31 1.68 -31.17
C LEU A 34 10.74 2.09 -32.53
N VAL A 35 9.42 2.24 -32.60
CA VAL A 35 8.75 2.74 -33.81
C VAL A 35 8.03 4.05 -33.47
N CYS A 36 8.45 5.11 -34.16
CA CYS A 36 7.81 6.43 -34.11
C CYS A 36 6.91 6.63 -35.33
N PHE A 37 5.79 7.33 -35.16
CA PHE A 37 4.88 7.65 -36.28
C PHE A 37 5.11 9.04 -36.85
N VAL A 38 6.02 9.81 -36.26
CA VAL A 38 6.43 11.14 -36.73
C VAL A 38 7.95 11.24 -36.61
N GLU A 39 8.60 11.74 -37.66
CA GLU A 39 10.01 12.12 -37.59
C GLU A 39 10.13 13.44 -36.81
N GLY A 40 11.17 13.57 -35.99
CA GLY A 40 11.41 14.74 -35.18
C GLY A 40 12.36 14.52 -34.02
N PRO A 41 12.47 15.50 -33.12
CA PRO A 41 13.45 15.48 -32.02
C PRO A 41 13.38 14.24 -31.10
N PHE A 42 12.23 13.61 -31.01
CA PHE A 42 12.09 12.37 -30.21
C PHE A 42 12.86 11.21 -30.88
N ALA A 43 12.63 10.99 -32.17
CA ALA A 43 13.29 9.90 -32.91
C ALA A 43 14.80 10.17 -33.04
N GLU A 44 15.20 11.43 -33.26
CA GLU A 44 16.62 11.85 -33.29
C GLU A 44 17.32 11.57 -31.97
N ASN A 45 16.74 11.97 -30.84
CA ASN A 45 17.28 11.72 -29.52
C ASN A 45 17.35 10.21 -29.19
N ALA A 46 16.37 9.43 -29.61
CA ALA A 46 16.39 7.98 -29.42
C ALA A 46 17.57 7.35 -30.18
N ARG A 47 17.80 7.76 -31.43
CA ARG A 47 18.96 7.31 -32.24
C ARG A 47 20.29 7.74 -31.62
N ALA A 48 20.36 8.97 -31.11
CA ALA A 48 21.56 9.48 -30.43
C ALA A 48 21.91 8.67 -29.15
N LEU A 49 20.92 8.09 -28.50
CA LEU A 49 21.08 7.17 -27.36
C LEU A 49 21.36 5.73 -27.81
N GLY A 50 21.53 5.46 -29.11
CA GLY A 50 21.77 4.13 -29.65
C GLY A 50 20.54 3.22 -29.66
N ILE A 51 19.34 3.75 -29.42
CA ILE A 51 18.10 2.95 -29.41
C ILE A 51 17.71 2.62 -30.86
N PRO A 52 17.58 1.34 -31.26
CA PRO A 52 17.12 0.95 -32.59
C PRO A 52 15.76 1.59 -32.88
N THR A 53 15.74 2.54 -33.80
CA THR A 53 14.55 3.38 -34.06
C THR A 53 14.17 3.39 -35.51
N LYS A 54 12.90 3.09 -35.79
CA LYS A 54 12.28 3.19 -37.13
C LYS A 54 11.15 4.21 -37.13
N VAL A 55 11.07 5.00 -38.18
CA VAL A 55 9.94 5.95 -38.35
C VAL A 55 9.02 5.47 -39.45
N LEU A 56 7.75 5.35 -39.14
CA LEU A 56 6.69 4.95 -40.09
C LEU A 56 5.70 6.11 -40.24
N SER A 57 6.06 7.05 -41.07
CA SER A 57 5.20 8.19 -41.43
C SER A 57 4.14 7.79 -42.47
N GLY A 58 3.02 8.50 -42.50
CA GLY A 58 1.95 8.31 -43.50
C GLY A 58 0.60 7.88 -42.91
N SER A 59 -0.20 7.16 -43.73
CA SER A 59 -1.54 6.74 -43.32
C SER A 59 -1.51 5.65 -42.24
N LEU A 60 -2.54 5.66 -41.42
CA LEU A 60 -2.70 4.65 -40.34
C LEU A 60 -2.69 3.21 -40.92
N THR A 61 -3.39 3.01 -42.03
CA THR A 61 -3.47 1.68 -42.67
C THR A 61 -2.14 1.24 -43.26
N GLY A 62 -1.34 2.17 -43.78
CA GLY A 62 0.00 1.91 -44.29
C GLY A 62 0.96 1.52 -43.16
N ALA A 63 0.96 2.27 -42.05
CA ALA A 63 1.76 1.97 -40.88
C ALA A 63 1.42 0.61 -40.26
N VAL A 64 0.14 0.28 -40.14
CA VAL A 64 -0.30 -1.04 -39.62
C VAL A 64 0.19 -2.17 -40.53
N ARG A 65 0.09 -2.04 -41.85
CA ARG A 65 0.56 -3.08 -42.81
C ARG A 65 2.08 -3.28 -42.71
N GLN A 66 2.84 -2.19 -42.66
CA GLN A 66 4.30 -2.26 -42.54
C GLN A 66 4.72 -2.89 -41.20
N LEU A 67 4.03 -2.53 -40.10
CA LEU A 67 4.27 -3.11 -38.77
C LEU A 67 3.93 -4.61 -38.75
N GLU A 68 2.81 -5.01 -39.35
CA GLU A 68 2.44 -6.41 -39.44
C GLU A 68 3.50 -7.25 -40.18
N GLN A 69 4.00 -6.76 -41.30
CA GLN A 69 5.09 -7.41 -42.05
C GLN A 69 6.36 -7.47 -41.22
N LEU A 70 6.75 -6.37 -40.56
CA LEU A 70 7.94 -6.29 -39.74
C LEU A 70 7.88 -7.27 -38.54
N ILE A 71 6.76 -7.28 -37.83
CA ILE A 71 6.55 -8.12 -36.66
C ILE A 71 6.62 -9.60 -37.05
N ARG A 72 6.01 -9.99 -38.17
CA ARG A 72 6.08 -11.38 -38.67
C ARG A 72 7.49 -11.77 -39.12
N ALA A 73 8.20 -10.87 -39.79
CA ALA A 73 9.55 -11.14 -40.29
C ALA A 73 10.58 -11.26 -39.17
N GLU A 74 10.49 -10.40 -38.16
CA GLU A 74 11.47 -10.32 -37.08
C GLU A 74 11.13 -11.22 -35.89
N GLY A 75 9.86 -11.65 -35.74
CA GLY A 75 9.40 -12.52 -34.66
C GLY A 75 9.32 -11.80 -33.30
N PHE A 76 8.76 -10.59 -33.26
CA PHE A 76 8.49 -9.90 -32.01
C PHE A 76 7.44 -10.63 -31.18
N GLU A 77 7.60 -10.63 -29.85
CA GLU A 77 6.77 -11.38 -28.90
C GLU A 77 5.73 -10.49 -28.21
N ILE A 78 6.03 -9.20 -28.01
CA ILE A 78 5.16 -8.23 -27.34
C ILE A 78 5.11 -6.92 -28.13
N VAL A 79 3.91 -6.34 -28.25
CA VAL A 79 3.71 -4.98 -28.75
C VAL A 79 3.41 -4.07 -27.58
N HIS A 80 4.33 -3.14 -27.27
CA HIS A 80 4.17 -2.17 -26.19
C HIS A 80 3.89 -0.78 -26.73
N CYS A 81 2.78 -0.18 -26.31
CA CYS A 81 2.26 1.08 -26.80
C CYS A 81 2.44 2.22 -25.79
N HIS A 82 2.79 3.40 -26.28
CA HIS A 82 2.86 4.63 -25.49
C HIS A 82 2.03 5.72 -26.18
N GLY A 83 0.93 6.12 -25.52
CA GLY A 83 0.04 7.17 -25.99
C GLY A 83 -1.01 6.75 -27.01
N SER A 84 -1.88 7.70 -27.36
CA SER A 84 -3.16 7.47 -28.04
C SER A 84 -3.02 6.84 -29.43
N ARG A 85 -2.11 7.36 -30.25
CA ARG A 85 -1.89 6.85 -31.62
C ARG A 85 -1.33 5.44 -31.63
N ALA A 86 -0.38 5.18 -30.72
CA ALA A 86 0.21 3.85 -30.52
C ALA A 86 -0.85 2.83 -30.05
N ASN A 87 -1.72 3.22 -29.11
CA ASN A 87 -2.82 2.38 -28.65
C ASN A 87 -3.78 1.98 -29.77
N LEU A 88 -4.10 2.92 -30.66
CA LEU A 88 -4.96 2.64 -31.80
C LEU A 88 -4.32 1.61 -32.74
N VAL A 89 -3.06 1.81 -33.11
CA VAL A 89 -2.29 0.88 -33.95
C VAL A 89 -2.16 -0.48 -33.26
N GLY A 90 -1.76 -0.51 -31.98
CA GLY A 90 -1.62 -1.73 -31.20
C GLY A 90 -2.91 -2.53 -31.09
N SER A 91 -4.06 -1.86 -30.92
CA SER A 91 -5.38 -2.51 -30.89
C SER A 91 -5.76 -3.19 -32.20
N ILE A 92 -5.31 -2.67 -33.33
CA ILE A 92 -5.51 -3.27 -34.67
C ILE A 92 -4.55 -4.45 -34.85
N LEU A 93 -3.27 -4.28 -34.51
CA LEU A 93 -2.25 -5.35 -34.60
C LEU A 93 -2.63 -6.56 -33.76
N LYS A 94 -3.12 -6.35 -32.54
CA LYS A 94 -3.64 -7.43 -31.69
C LYS A 94 -4.66 -8.30 -32.42
N SER A 95 -5.64 -7.67 -33.08
CA SER A 95 -6.71 -8.39 -33.79
C SER A 95 -6.21 -9.18 -34.99
N ARG A 96 -5.04 -8.81 -35.56
CA ARG A 96 -4.46 -9.43 -36.77
C ARG A 96 -3.38 -10.45 -36.47
N LEU A 97 -2.61 -10.25 -35.39
CA LEU A 97 -1.42 -11.05 -35.10
C LEU A 97 -1.61 -11.99 -33.92
N GLY A 98 -2.58 -11.74 -33.04
CA GLY A 98 -2.77 -12.51 -31.82
C GLY A 98 -1.69 -12.28 -30.75
N LEU A 99 -0.75 -11.35 -30.97
CA LEU A 99 0.32 -11.06 -30.01
C LEU A 99 -0.22 -10.27 -28.81
N PRO A 100 0.34 -10.47 -27.61
CA PRO A 100 -0.01 -9.70 -26.44
C PRO A 100 0.35 -8.22 -26.63
N THR A 101 -0.61 -7.37 -26.31
CA THR A 101 -0.46 -5.92 -26.37
C THR A 101 -0.46 -5.32 -24.98
N VAL A 102 0.55 -4.51 -24.70
CA VAL A 102 0.72 -3.78 -23.44
C VAL A 102 0.66 -2.29 -23.72
N THR A 103 0.16 -1.50 -22.81
CA THR A 103 0.23 -0.03 -22.91
C THR A 103 0.61 0.59 -21.57
N THR A 104 1.55 1.55 -21.60
CA THR A 104 1.85 2.39 -20.43
C THR A 104 1.01 3.66 -20.46
N VAL A 105 0.34 3.92 -19.35
CA VAL A 105 -0.52 5.09 -19.10
C VAL A 105 0.25 6.06 -18.21
N HIS A 106 0.65 7.20 -18.79
CA HIS A 106 1.51 8.19 -18.12
C HIS A 106 0.73 9.27 -17.37
N SER A 107 -0.54 9.49 -17.74
CA SER A 107 -1.40 10.54 -17.18
C SER A 107 -2.87 10.14 -17.28
N ASP A 108 -3.76 10.99 -16.78
CA ASP A 108 -5.19 10.83 -17.04
C ASP A 108 -5.49 11.07 -18.53
N TYR A 109 -5.68 9.97 -19.26
CA TYR A 109 -5.94 9.98 -20.70
C TYR A 109 -7.21 10.76 -21.10
N ARG A 110 -8.08 11.14 -20.14
CA ARG A 110 -9.25 12.00 -20.43
C ARG A 110 -8.86 13.47 -20.48
N LEU A 111 -7.75 13.84 -19.88
CA LEU A 111 -7.26 15.21 -19.84
C LEU A 111 -6.30 15.54 -20.98
N ASP A 112 -5.83 14.53 -21.75
CA ASP A 112 -4.86 14.70 -22.84
C ASP A 112 -5.33 15.69 -23.93
N TYR A 113 -6.63 15.92 -24.03
CA TYR A 113 -7.26 16.81 -25.03
C TYR A 113 -8.01 18.00 -24.41
N MET A 114 -7.71 18.37 -23.14
CA MET A 114 -8.30 19.57 -22.52
C MET A 114 -7.99 20.82 -23.34
N GLY A 115 -9.00 21.68 -23.52
CA GLY A 115 -8.89 22.87 -24.37
C GLY A 115 -9.02 22.65 -25.88
N ARG A 116 -9.22 21.39 -26.35
CA ARG A 116 -9.41 21.04 -27.76
C ARG A 116 -10.68 20.18 -27.96
N PRO A 117 -11.89 20.78 -27.91
CA PRO A 117 -13.15 20.02 -27.80
C PRO A 117 -13.41 19.07 -28.98
N LEU A 118 -13.08 19.46 -30.21
CA LEU A 118 -13.23 18.60 -31.41
C LEU A 118 -12.24 17.41 -31.36
N ALA A 119 -11.02 17.62 -30.93
CA ALA A 119 -10.03 16.54 -30.75
C ALA A 119 -10.40 15.61 -29.60
N ALA A 120 -10.96 16.12 -28.51
CA ALA A 120 -11.49 15.32 -27.40
C ALA A 120 -12.66 14.42 -27.86
N LEU A 121 -13.57 14.94 -28.68
CA LEU A 121 -14.74 14.21 -29.20
C LEU A 121 -14.33 13.07 -30.15
N THR A 122 -13.30 13.27 -30.97
CA THR A 122 -12.83 12.31 -31.97
C THR A 122 -11.71 11.42 -31.44
N TYR A 123 -10.53 11.99 -31.25
CA TYR A 123 -9.33 11.25 -30.80
C TYR A 123 -9.42 10.75 -29.37
N GLY A 124 -10.07 11.51 -28.46
CA GLY A 124 -10.27 11.10 -27.08
C GLY A 124 -11.15 9.85 -26.96
N ASN A 125 -12.28 9.81 -27.69
CA ASN A 125 -13.15 8.63 -27.72
C ASN A 125 -12.49 7.44 -28.43
N LEU A 126 -11.73 7.69 -29.49
CA LEU A 126 -11.01 6.65 -30.20
C LEU A 126 -9.90 6.03 -29.31
N ASN A 127 -9.15 6.86 -28.59
CA ASN A 127 -8.14 6.40 -27.62
C ASN A 127 -8.79 5.58 -26.50
N LYS A 128 -9.88 6.07 -25.91
CA LYS A 128 -10.63 5.34 -24.88
C LYS A 128 -11.06 3.94 -25.34
N HIS A 129 -11.50 3.82 -26.60
CA HIS A 129 -11.89 2.54 -27.19
C HIS A 129 -10.67 1.65 -27.46
N ALA A 130 -9.61 2.21 -28.04
CA ALA A 130 -8.35 1.50 -28.30
C ALA A 130 -7.69 1.01 -27.02
N LEU A 131 -7.61 1.88 -26.00
CA LEU A 131 -7.07 1.55 -24.70
C LEU A 131 -7.78 0.34 -24.05
N ARG A 132 -9.13 0.28 -24.16
CA ARG A 132 -9.91 -0.85 -23.65
C ARG A 132 -9.71 -2.17 -24.41
N LYS A 133 -9.20 -2.10 -25.63
CA LYS A 133 -8.92 -3.29 -26.45
C LYS A 133 -7.54 -3.89 -26.17
N MET A 134 -6.63 -3.19 -25.47
CA MET A 134 -5.34 -3.74 -25.09
C MET A 134 -5.50 -4.95 -24.16
N ASP A 135 -4.49 -5.82 -24.12
CA ASP A 135 -4.51 -6.98 -23.23
C ASP A 135 -4.12 -6.63 -21.81
N PHE A 136 -3.12 -5.75 -21.68
CA PHE A 136 -2.54 -5.37 -20.39
C PHE A 136 -2.26 -3.87 -20.34
N TRP A 137 -2.31 -3.32 -19.11
CA TRP A 137 -2.08 -1.90 -18.83
C TRP A 137 -1.01 -1.76 -17.76
N ILE A 138 -0.17 -0.76 -17.90
CA ILE A 138 0.85 -0.38 -16.92
C ILE A 138 0.57 1.06 -16.49
N GLY A 139 0.31 1.28 -15.21
CA GLY A 139 0.27 2.62 -14.62
C GLY A 139 1.66 3.01 -14.13
N VAL A 140 2.06 4.27 -14.34
CA VAL A 140 3.36 4.79 -13.88
C VAL A 140 3.38 5.13 -12.38
N SER A 141 2.26 4.97 -11.71
CA SER A 141 2.08 5.11 -10.27
C SER A 141 0.88 4.31 -9.80
N ASP A 142 0.78 4.11 -8.49
CA ASP A 142 -0.40 3.54 -7.86
C ASP A 142 -1.66 4.34 -8.15
N GLU A 143 -1.58 5.68 -8.13
CA GLU A 143 -2.70 6.57 -8.43
C GLU A 143 -3.20 6.39 -9.87
N THR A 144 -2.29 6.29 -10.84
CA THR A 144 -2.66 6.01 -12.24
C THR A 144 -3.34 4.66 -12.36
N THR A 145 -2.88 3.68 -11.62
CA THR A 145 -3.46 2.33 -11.59
C THR A 145 -4.84 2.33 -10.93
N ASP A 146 -5.00 3.04 -9.81
CA ASP A 146 -6.29 3.19 -9.12
C ASP A 146 -7.31 3.89 -10.03
N MET A 147 -6.90 4.94 -10.75
CA MET A 147 -7.73 5.59 -11.76
C MET A 147 -8.19 4.61 -12.85
N LEU A 148 -7.31 3.73 -13.32
CA LEU A 148 -7.69 2.70 -14.31
C LEU A 148 -8.72 1.74 -13.72
N HIS A 149 -8.52 1.25 -12.49
CA HIS A 149 -9.45 0.36 -11.81
C HIS A 149 -10.82 1.01 -11.59
N GLU A 150 -10.88 2.27 -11.16
CA GLU A 150 -12.12 3.03 -11.02
C GLU A 150 -12.88 3.19 -12.34
N ARG A 151 -12.16 3.22 -13.45
CA ARG A 151 -12.73 3.26 -14.80
C ARG A 151 -13.09 1.90 -15.38
N GLY A 152 -12.96 0.82 -14.56
CA GLY A 152 -13.38 -0.53 -14.90
C GLY A 152 -12.39 -1.32 -15.74
N PHE A 153 -11.10 -0.97 -15.70
CA PHE A 153 -10.03 -1.85 -16.20
C PHE A 153 -9.81 -3.02 -15.24
N ASP A 154 -9.46 -4.19 -15.77
CA ASP A 154 -9.31 -5.40 -14.96
C ASP A 154 -8.02 -5.30 -14.10
N PRO A 155 -8.14 -5.28 -12.75
CA PRO A 155 -6.97 -5.24 -11.86
C PRO A 155 -5.98 -6.38 -12.11
N ASN A 156 -6.45 -7.53 -12.53
CA ASN A 156 -5.59 -8.68 -12.84
C ASN A 156 -4.80 -8.52 -14.15
N ARG A 157 -5.08 -7.49 -14.96
CA ARG A 157 -4.38 -7.16 -16.21
C ARG A 157 -3.67 -5.81 -16.15
N THR A 158 -3.68 -5.19 -14.98
CA THR A 158 -3.05 -3.89 -14.74
C THR A 158 -1.85 -4.07 -13.83
N PHE A 159 -0.72 -3.50 -14.22
CA PHE A 159 0.54 -3.52 -13.49
C PHE A 159 0.92 -2.12 -13.05
N VAL A 160 1.81 -2.04 -12.08
CA VAL A 160 2.42 -0.77 -11.65
C VAL A 160 3.91 -0.82 -11.94
N ILE A 161 4.42 0.28 -12.50
CA ILE A 161 5.84 0.53 -12.65
C ILE A 161 6.13 1.95 -12.18
N SER A 162 7.09 2.11 -11.31
CA SER A 162 7.57 3.45 -10.94
C SER A 162 8.59 3.92 -11.96
N ASN A 163 8.56 5.20 -12.30
CA ASN A 163 9.60 5.75 -13.17
C ASN A 163 10.93 5.75 -12.43
N GLY A 164 11.97 5.26 -13.08
CA GLY A 164 13.31 5.22 -12.53
C GLY A 164 13.99 6.58 -12.57
N VAL A 165 14.75 6.87 -11.53
CA VAL A 165 15.68 8.01 -11.50
C VAL A 165 17.11 7.53 -11.72
N PRO A 166 17.94 8.28 -12.45
CA PRO A 166 19.35 7.95 -12.65
C PRO A 166 20.12 8.16 -11.36
N PHE A 167 20.96 7.20 -11.00
CA PHE A 167 21.95 7.31 -9.93
C PHE A 167 23.29 7.68 -10.57
N ARG A 168 23.56 8.97 -10.65
CA ARG A 168 24.75 9.51 -11.32
C ARG A 168 25.98 9.39 -10.41
N THR A 169 27.13 9.08 -11.02
CA THR A 169 28.43 9.04 -10.35
C THR A 169 29.42 10.04 -10.94
N ASP A 170 29.05 10.68 -12.05
CA ASP A 170 29.80 11.77 -12.67
C ASP A 170 29.69 13.04 -11.81
N PRO A 171 30.71 13.89 -11.79
CA PRO A 171 30.64 15.14 -11.05
C PRO A 171 29.60 16.08 -11.69
N PRO A 172 28.94 16.94 -10.88
CA PRO A 172 28.00 17.93 -11.39
C PRO A 172 28.75 18.98 -12.21
N ALA A 173 28.06 19.65 -13.12
CA ALA A 173 28.65 20.71 -13.94
C ALA A 173 29.11 21.93 -13.09
N LEU A 174 28.35 22.23 -12.03
CA LEU A 174 28.73 23.20 -11.01
C LEU A 174 28.88 22.47 -9.68
N ASP A 175 29.99 22.67 -9.00
CA ASP A 175 30.15 22.24 -7.61
C ASP A 175 29.21 23.02 -6.67
N ARG A 176 29.13 22.60 -5.42
CA ARG A 176 28.22 23.20 -4.41
C ARG A 176 28.42 24.73 -4.30
N GLU A 177 29.63 25.19 -4.19
CA GLU A 177 29.93 26.63 -4.02
C GLU A 177 29.55 27.42 -5.25
N ALA A 178 29.96 26.96 -6.44
CA ALA A 178 29.64 27.61 -7.70
C ALA A 178 28.14 27.68 -7.93
N PHE A 179 27.39 26.60 -7.58
CA PHE A 179 25.93 26.60 -7.69
C PHE A 179 25.29 27.61 -6.71
N LEU A 180 25.71 27.64 -5.45
CA LEU A 180 25.22 28.62 -4.46
C LEU A 180 25.42 30.05 -4.95
N ARG A 181 26.62 30.40 -5.40
CA ARG A 181 26.89 31.73 -5.96
C ARG A 181 26.02 32.03 -7.19
N SER A 182 25.78 31.04 -8.04
CA SER A 182 24.97 31.24 -9.26
C SER A 182 23.51 31.60 -8.95
N VAL A 183 23.00 31.21 -7.78
CA VAL A 183 21.64 31.53 -7.33
C VAL A 183 21.59 32.69 -6.33
N GLY A 184 22.73 33.37 -6.09
CA GLY A 184 22.87 34.56 -5.23
C GLY A 184 22.96 34.25 -3.72
N LEU A 185 23.45 33.06 -3.37
CA LEU A 185 23.75 32.67 -2.00
C LEU A 185 25.27 32.62 -1.79
N GLU A 186 25.74 33.16 -0.68
CA GLU A 186 27.15 33.08 -0.33
C GLU A 186 27.45 31.75 0.38
N PRO A 187 28.45 30.98 -0.08
CA PRO A 187 28.95 29.81 0.62
C PRO A 187 29.59 30.18 1.97
N GLU A 188 29.33 29.38 2.97
CA GLU A 188 29.85 29.55 4.33
C GLU A 188 30.13 28.18 4.95
N ASP A 189 31.16 28.06 5.79
CA ASP A 189 31.48 26.82 6.50
C ASP A 189 30.41 26.46 7.52
N GLY A 190 30.01 25.19 7.51
CA GLY A 190 28.95 24.68 8.37
C GLY A 190 27.54 25.08 7.95
N LEU A 191 27.39 25.49 6.67
CA LEU A 191 26.08 25.82 6.10
C LEU A 191 25.25 24.58 5.80
N THR A 192 23.99 24.53 6.29
CA THR A 192 23.01 23.53 5.89
C THR A 192 22.10 24.12 4.81
N VAL A 193 22.07 23.47 3.64
CA VAL A 193 21.28 23.91 2.48
C VAL A 193 20.05 23.04 2.31
N PHE A 194 18.90 23.66 2.50
CA PHE A 194 17.61 23.10 2.19
C PHE A 194 17.20 23.46 0.77
N GLY A 195 16.54 22.53 0.06
CA GLY A 195 16.05 22.83 -1.28
C GLY A 195 14.74 22.16 -1.59
N ILE A 196 13.95 22.79 -2.44
CA ILE A 196 12.72 22.22 -2.99
C ILE A 196 12.70 22.39 -4.51
N ALA A 197 12.41 21.31 -5.24
CA ALA A 197 12.19 21.35 -6.68
C ALA A 197 10.71 21.04 -6.97
N ALA A 198 9.92 22.08 -7.23
CA ALA A 198 8.49 21.91 -7.48
C ALA A 198 7.89 23.11 -8.22
N ARG A 199 6.75 22.88 -8.91
CA ARG A 199 5.93 23.97 -9.43
C ARG A 199 5.39 24.83 -8.28
N ILE A 200 5.53 26.15 -8.35
CA ILE A 200 5.04 27.08 -7.33
C ILE A 200 3.53 27.27 -7.50
N SER A 201 2.75 26.37 -6.89
CA SER A 201 1.30 26.29 -7.02
C SER A 201 0.62 25.99 -5.65
N PRO A 202 -0.68 26.23 -5.50
CA PRO A 202 -1.40 26.01 -4.22
C PRO A 202 -1.24 24.59 -3.66
N VAL A 203 -1.16 23.57 -4.51
CA VAL A 203 -1.00 22.18 -4.09
C VAL A 203 0.35 21.89 -3.45
N LYS A 204 1.39 22.66 -3.80
CA LYS A 204 2.76 22.51 -3.26
C LYS A 204 2.99 23.25 -1.94
N ASP A 205 2.06 24.10 -1.55
CA ASP A 205 2.01 24.81 -0.25
C ASP A 205 3.34 25.48 0.15
N MET A 206 3.88 26.26 -0.77
CA MET A 206 5.10 27.03 -0.51
C MET A 206 4.94 28.05 0.64
N THR A 207 3.70 28.40 0.99
CA THR A 207 3.43 29.31 2.12
C THR A 207 3.84 28.66 3.45
N THR A 208 3.52 27.40 3.67
CA THR A 208 3.97 26.63 4.84
C THR A 208 5.49 26.53 4.86
N LEU A 209 6.12 26.28 3.72
CA LEU A 209 7.58 26.22 3.61
C LEU A 209 8.26 27.52 4.05
N ILE A 210 7.85 28.66 3.47
CA ILE A 210 8.50 29.96 3.78
C ILE A 210 8.30 30.35 5.23
N ARG A 211 7.10 30.11 5.80
CA ARG A 211 6.82 30.40 7.22
C ARG A 211 7.69 29.55 8.15
N ALA A 212 7.81 28.27 7.87
CA ALA A 212 8.64 27.38 8.67
C ALA A 212 10.12 27.74 8.57
N PHE A 213 10.60 28.00 7.35
CA PHE A 213 11.98 28.44 7.13
C PHE A 213 12.28 29.78 7.82
N SER A 214 11.34 30.74 7.77
CA SER A 214 11.51 32.04 8.44
C SER A 214 11.65 31.89 9.96
N ALA A 215 10.95 30.94 10.57
CA ALA A 215 11.11 30.65 11.99
C ALA A 215 12.43 29.89 12.27
N ALA A 216 12.77 28.92 11.46
CA ALA A 216 13.98 28.10 11.62
C ALA A 216 15.28 28.92 11.46
N VAL A 217 15.33 29.84 10.50
CA VAL A 217 16.56 30.64 10.25
C VAL A 217 16.86 31.63 11.37
N LEU A 218 15.85 32.03 12.15
CA LEU A 218 16.06 32.85 13.35
C LEU A 218 16.69 32.07 14.50
N VAL A 219 16.46 30.77 14.57
CA VAL A 219 17.06 29.86 15.55
C VAL A 219 18.43 29.39 15.08
N CYS A 220 18.53 28.99 13.80
CA CYS A 220 19.74 28.49 13.17
C CYS A 220 20.16 29.39 11.99
N PRO A 221 20.99 30.46 12.20
CA PRO A 221 21.31 31.42 11.15
C PRO A 221 22.12 30.84 9.96
N LYS A 222 22.77 29.66 10.17
CA LYS A 222 23.58 28.98 9.15
C LYS A 222 22.72 27.98 8.32
N ILE A 223 21.50 28.37 7.96
CA ILE A 223 20.69 27.63 7.01
C ILE A 223 20.37 28.49 5.77
N ARG A 224 20.20 27.83 4.63
CA ARG A 224 19.78 28.48 3.38
C ARG A 224 18.68 27.65 2.72
N LEU A 225 17.80 28.34 1.99
CA LEU A 225 16.74 27.70 1.25
C LEU A 225 16.85 28.04 -0.24
N ILE A 226 16.80 27.00 -1.09
CA ILE A 226 16.75 27.17 -2.56
C ILE A 226 15.41 26.66 -3.06
N VAL A 227 14.66 27.52 -3.75
CA VAL A 227 13.38 27.16 -4.39
C VAL A 227 13.61 27.08 -5.90
N ALA A 228 13.63 25.85 -6.45
CA ALA A 228 13.75 25.59 -7.88
C ALA A 228 12.35 25.31 -8.46
N GLY A 229 11.97 26.08 -9.46
CA GLY A 229 10.68 25.98 -10.15
C GLY A 229 10.04 27.33 -10.42
N ASP A 230 8.91 27.27 -11.11
CA ASP A 230 8.11 28.43 -11.48
C ASP A 230 6.61 28.09 -11.32
N GLY A 231 5.74 29.08 -11.32
CA GLY A 231 4.31 28.87 -11.24
C GLY A 231 3.51 30.10 -10.88
N GLU A 232 2.19 29.94 -10.85
CA GLU A 232 1.22 31.04 -10.68
C GLU A 232 1.32 31.79 -9.34
N GLN A 233 1.94 31.21 -8.32
CA GLN A 233 2.11 31.85 -7.01
C GLN A 233 3.51 32.43 -6.80
N ARG A 234 4.40 32.43 -7.80
CA ARG A 234 5.80 32.84 -7.64
C ARG A 234 5.94 34.22 -7.01
N GLU A 235 5.31 35.23 -7.57
CA GLU A 235 5.38 36.61 -7.06
C GLU A 235 4.92 36.72 -5.61
N GLN A 236 3.84 36.02 -5.27
CA GLN A 236 3.31 36.00 -3.91
C GLN A 236 4.29 35.38 -2.91
N ILE A 237 4.92 34.25 -3.29
CA ILE A 237 5.85 33.52 -2.41
C ILE A 237 7.17 34.27 -2.26
N GLU A 238 7.68 34.89 -3.33
CA GLU A 238 8.86 35.76 -3.28
C GLU A 238 8.61 36.99 -2.37
N ALA A 239 7.43 37.62 -2.47
CA ALA A 239 7.06 38.74 -1.59
C ALA A 239 6.98 38.29 -0.11
N LEU A 240 6.40 37.13 0.16
CA LEU A 240 6.34 36.55 1.51
C LEU A 240 7.75 36.31 2.07
N ALA A 241 8.64 35.68 1.29
CA ALA A 241 10.00 35.42 1.70
C ALA A 241 10.78 36.73 2.00
N LYS A 242 10.66 37.76 1.14
CA LYS A 242 11.26 39.06 1.37
C LYS A 242 10.77 39.75 2.64
N GLN A 243 9.51 39.52 3.02
CA GLN A 243 8.91 40.12 4.19
C GLN A 243 9.32 39.42 5.49
N THR A 244 9.52 38.09 5.45
CA THR A 244 9.61 37.27 6.66
C THR A 244 10.99 36.65 6.90
N CYS A 245 11.81 36.50 5.86
CA CYS A 245 13.14 35.90 5.97
C CYS A 245 14.28 36.97 5.92
N PRO A 246 15.38 36.74 6.62
CA PRO A 246 16.56 37.59 6.51
C PRO A 246 17.11 37.62 5.06
N ALA A 247 17.61 38.76 4.64
CA ALA A 247 18.16 38.92 3.30
C ALA A 247 19.33 37.95 3.05
N GLY A 248 19.40 37.36 1.84
CA GLY A 248 20.41 36.39 1.48
C GLY A 248 20.28 35.00 2.04
N THR A 249 19.11 34.65 2.66
CA THR A 249 18.86 33.30 3.20
C THR A 249 17.97 32.42 2.31
N VAL A 250 17.20 33.03 1.41
CA VAL A 250 16.31 32.33 0.45
C VAL A 250 16.67 32.73 -0.96
N ALA A 251 16.86 31.77 -1.86
CA ALA A 251 17.09 31.98 -3.29
C ALA A 251 15.97 31.31 -4.11
N PHE A 252 15.42 32.04 -5.09
CA PHE A 252 14.50 31.56 -6.09
C PHE A 252 15.23 31.33 -7.41
N ALA A 253 15.62 30.08 -7.67
CA ALA A 253 16.44 29.70 -8.84
C ALA A 253 15.64 29.66 -10.16
N GLY A 254 14.30 29.78 -10.09
CA GLY A 254 13.46 29.65 -11.28
C GLY A 254 13.52 28.25 -11.87
N TRP A 255 13.35 28.14 -13.19
CA TRP A 255 13.47 26.86 -13.89
C TRP A 255 14.93 26.44 -13.99
N VAL A 256 15.28 25.37 -13.28
CA VAL A 256 16.64 24.80 -13.28
C VAL A 256 16.69 23.64 -14.29
N SER A 257 17.55 23.74 -15.29
CA SER A 257 17.78 22.68 -16.29
C SER A 257 18.81 21.65 -15.83
N ASP A 258 19.81 22.07 -15.06
CA ASP A 258 20.83 21.21 -14.47
C ASP A 258 20.43 20.79 -13.03
N MET A 259 19.53 19.82 -12.95
CA MET A 259 19.07 19.26 -11.67
C MET A 259 20.18 18.51 -10.94
N HIS A 260 21.22 18.04 -11.65
CA HIS A 260 22.34 17.36 -11.04
C HIS A 260 23.17 18.32 -10.15
N SER A 261 23.50 19.49 -10.65
CA SER A 261 24.15 20.53 -9.83
C SER A 261 23.26 21.04 -8.71
N PHE A 262 21.94 21.17 -8.95
CA PHE A 262 20.98 21.59 -7.92
C PHE A 262 20.98 20.63 -6.73
N TYR A 263 20.68 19.33 -6.96
CA TYR A 263 20.60 18.37 -5.86
C TYR A 263 21.96 18.12 -5.20
N SER A 264 23.06 18.17 -5.95
CA SER A 264 24.42 18.05 -5.40
C SER A 264 24.80 19.21 -4.47
N ALA A 265 24.12 20.36 -4.57
CA ALA A 265 24.33 21.50 -3.68
C ALA A 265 23.52 21.42 -2.37
N LEU A 266 22.55 20.51 -2.27
CA LEU A 266 21.66 20.39 -1.11
C LEU A 266 22.18 19.40 -0.06
N ASP A 267 21.86 19.66 1.20
CA ASP A 267 21.94 18.68 2.30
C ASP A 267 20.58 18.02 2.54
N VAL A 268 19.50 18.80 2.40
CA VAL A 268 18.14 18.37 2.71
C VAL A 268 17.19 18.75 1.57
N ASN A 269 16.51 17.76 1.04
CA ASN A 269 15.46 17.92 0.02
C ASN A 269 14.08 18.00 0.69
N LEU A 270 13.29 19.01 0.32
CA LEU A 270 12.00 19.32 0.94
C LEU A 270 10.82 19.06 0.00
N LEU A 271 9.68 18.67 0.59
CA LEU A 271 8.41 18.67 -0.13
C LEU A 271 7.23 18.95 0.83
N THR A 272 6.50 20.03 0.58
CA THR A 272 5.42 20.53 1.46
C THR A 272 4.02 20.32 0.89
N SER A 273 3.86 19.46 -0.09
CA SER A 273 2.64 19.28 -0.86
C SER A 273 1.43 18.87 -0.02
N LEU A 274 0.26 19.39 -0.38
CA LEU A 274 -1.02 19.00 0.22
C LEU A 274 -1.55 17.67 -0.33
N SER A 275 -1.12 17.28 -1.53
CA SER A 275 -1.49 16.01 -2.19
C SER A 275 -0.41 15.63 -3.20
N GLU A 276 -0.05 14.34 -3.22
CA GLU A 276 0.91 13.78 -4.16
C GLU A 276 0.49 12.36 -4.56
N GLY A 277 0.68 12.02 -5.83
CA GLY A 277 0.69 10.63 -6.26
C GLY A 277 2.04 9.99 -5.91
N PHE A 278 3.04 10.23 -6.77
CA PHE A 278 4.43 9.86 -6.50
C PHE A 278 5.34 11.02 -6.95
N PRO A 279 5.96 11.75 -6.01
CA PRO A 279 6.78 12.93 -6.32
C PRO A 279 8.19 12.53 -6.75
N TYR A 280 8.55 12.80 -8.00
CA TYR A 280 9.89 12.51 -8.53
C TYR A 280 11.02 13.27 -7.82
N ALA A 281 10.74 14.48 -7.34
CA ALA A 281 11.70 15.30 -6.63
C ALA A 281 12.32 14.59 -5.43
N LEU A 282 11.59 13.70 -4.75
CA LEU A 282 12.13 12.98 -3.59
C LEU A 282 13.13 11.89 -3.99
N PRO A 283 12.82 10.95 -4.92
CA PRO A 283 13.82 10.00 -5.41
C PRO A 283 15.03 10.67 -6.08
N GLU A 284 14.83 11.79 -6.78
CA GLU A 284 15.93 12.56 -7.39
C GLU A 284 16.87 13.12 -6.31
N GLY A 285 16.33 13.77 -5.28
CA GLY A 285 17.15 14.25 -4.15
C GLY A 285 17.83 13.10 -3.40
N ALA A 286 17.10 11.99 -3.16
CA ALA A 286 17.65 10.79 -2.54
C ALA A 286 18.81 10.18 -3.36
N SER A 287 18.75 10.21 -4.71
CA SER A 287 19.84 9.74 -5.58
C SER A 287 21.13 10.55 -5.46
N HIS A 288 21.03 11.78 -4.91
CA HIS A 288 22.15 12.68 -4.62
C HIS A 288 22.51 12.72 -3.12
N ARG A 289 22.01 11.76 -2.33
CA ARG A 289 22.21 11.68 -0.88
C ARG A 289 21.75 12.93 -0.12
N CYS A 290 20.65 13.54 -0.55
CA CYS A 290 19.96 14.55 0.25
C CYS A 290 19.08 13.84 1.30
N ALA A 291 19.15 14.25 2.56
CA ALA A 291 18.15 13.87 3.55
C ALA A 291 16.77 14.41 3.12
N THR A 292 15.70 13.86 3.61
CA THR A 292 14.36 14.25 3.16
C THR A 292 13.48 14.69 4.33
N ILE A 293 12.85 15.88 4.19
CA ILE A 293 11.70 16.28 5.02
C ILE A 293 10.52 16.47 4.08
N ALA A 294 9.40 15.77 4.32
CA ALA A 294 8.24 15.85 3.44
C ALA A 294 6.90 15.72 4.20
N THR A 295 5.81 16.17 3.58
CA THR A 295 4.46 15.90 4.10
C THR A 295 4.11 14.42 3.97
N GLY A 296 3.42 13.87 4.97
CA GLY A 296 2.99 12.46 5.00
C GLY A 296 1.77 12.17 4.13
N VAL A 297 1.75 12.60 2.84
CA VAL A 297 0.60 12.47 1.94
C VAL A 297 0.87 11.54 0.76
N GLY A 298 -0.18 10.94 0.21
CA GLY A 298 -0.11 10.11 -1.01
C GLY A 298 0.89 8.97 -0.92
N GLY A 299 1.76 8.86 -1.91
CA GLY A 299 2.82 7.85 -2.00
C GLY A 299 4.09 8.15 -1.19
N ILE A 300 4.20 9.32 -0.55
CA ILE A 300 5.40 9.73 0.18
C ILE A 300 5.75 8.79 1.34
N PRO A 301 4.81 8.35 2.19
CA PRO A 301 5.12 7.43 3.31
C PRO A 301 5.62 6.05 2.87
N ALA A 302 5.41 5.66 1.61
CA ALA A 302 5.99 4.43 1.06
C ALA A 302 7.49 4.58 0.77
N LEU A 303 7.91 5.79 0.39
CA LEU A 303 9.31 6.12 0.10
C LEU A 303 10.06 6.50 1.38
N VAL A 304 9.53 7.44 2.15
CA VAL A 304 10.14 8.00 3.35
C VAL A 304 9.52 7.37 4.58
N GLU A 305 10.31 6.69 5.38
CA GLU A 305 9.93 6.14 6.68
C GLU A 305 10.35 7.14 7.76
N HIS A 306 9.35 7.66 8.50
CA HIS A 306 9.57 8.70 9.51
C HIS A 306 10.55 8.24 10.58
N GLU A 307 11.49 9.10 10.99
CA GLU A 307 12.57 8.83 11.96
C GLU A 307 13.56 7.72 11.53
N VAL A 308 13.34 7.08 10.39
CA VAL A 308 14.24 6.02 9.89
C VAL A 308 15.01 6.46 8.66
N SER A 309 14.32 6.94 7.62
CA SER A 309 14.94 7.35 6.35
C SER A 309 14.65 8.80 5.96
N GLY A 310 14.09 9.57 6.88
CA GLY A 310 13.76 10.97 6.72
C GLY A 310 12.70 11.41 7.73
N LEU A 311 12.25 12.65 7.64
CA LEU A 311 11.27 13.22 8.54
C LEU A 311 9.98 13.54 7.79
N LEU A 312 8.85 13.09 8.33
CA LEU A 312 7.52 13.38 7.80
C LEU A 312 6.75 14.30 8.76
N PHE A 313 5.91 15.16 8.19
CA PHE A 313 5.04 16.03 8.96
C PHE A 313 3.63 16.12 8.34
N ALA A 314 2.65 16.61 9.10
CA ALA A 314 1.27 16.78 8.61
C ALA A 314 1.17 18.00 7.66
N PRO A 315 0.34 17.96 6.60
CA PRO A 315 0.11 19.11 5.74
C PRO A 315 -0.26 20.37 6.54
N LYS A 316 0.35 21.51 6.17
CA LYS A 316 0.16 22.83 6.82
C LYS A 316 0.68 22.97 8.25
N ASP A 317 1.40 21.97 8.75
CA ASP A 317 2.01 22.03 10.09
C ASP A 317 3.36 22.79 10.02
N VAL A 318 3.27 24.10 10.15
CA VAL A 318 4.43 25.01 10.15
C VAL A 318 5.39 24.68 11.29
N GLN A 319 4.85 24.38 12.49
CA GLN A 319 5.69 24.14 13.66
C GLN A 319 6.52 22.86 13.51
N ALA A 320 5.88 21.75 13.14
CA ALA A 320 6.62 20.48 12.93
C ALA A 320 7.70 20.62 11.84
N LEU A 321 7.41 21.33 10.75
CA LEU A 321 8.42 21.58 9.72
C LEU A 321 9.57 22.44 10.23
N THR A 322 9.28 23.48 11.06
CA THR A 322 10.30 24.31 11.71
C THR A 322 11.20 23.45 12.60
N ASP A 323 10.60 22.64 13.47
CA ASP A 323 11.33 21.80 14.41
C ASP A 323 12.23 20.79 13.68
N HIS A 324 11.74 20.22 12.58
CA HIS A 324 12.53 19.31 11.74
C HIS A 324 13.70 20.02 11.05
N MET A 325 13.52 21.25 10.55
CA MET A 325 14.60 22.03 9.97
C MET A 325 15.68 22.37 11.01
N VAL A 326 15.27 22.85 12.18
CA VAL A 326 16.19 23.17 13.29
C VAL A 326 16.97 21.93 13.73
N ARG A 327 16.25 20.81 13.97
CA ARG A 327 16.85 19.53 14.34
C ARG A 327 17.96 19.10 13.37
N LEU A 328 17.68 19.09 12.07
CA LEU A 328 18.67 18.66 11.09
C LEU A 328 19.84 19.65 10.97
N ALA A 329 19.59 20.95 11.12
CA ALA A 329 20.66 21.94 11.13
C ALA A 329 21.61 21.81 12.34
N GLU A 330 21.07 21.42 13.50
CA GLU A 330 21.83 21.20 14.74
C GLU A 330 22.52 19.82 14.78
N HIS A 331 21.99 18.84 14.03
CA HIS A 331 22.49 17.46 14.01
C HIS A 331 22.89 16.97 12.60
N PRO A 332 24.05 17.42 12.06
CA PRO A 332 24.50 17.03 10.72
C PRO A 332 24.70 15.51 10.53
N ASP A 333 24.94 14.76 11.60
CA ASP A 333 25.06 13.30 11.55
C ASP A 333 23.73 12.61 11.27
N GLU A 334 22.60 13.19 11.69
CA GLU A 334 21.29 12.71 11.32
C GLU A 334 21.01 12.93 9.83
N ILE A 335 21.44 14.06 9.26
CA ILE A 335 21.37 14.31 7.82
C ILE A 335 22.03 13.16 7.06
N ARG A 336 23.27 12.80 7.42
CA ARG A 336 24.01 11.70 6.77
C ARG A 336 23.29 10.37 6.92
N THR A 337 22.82 10.07 8.13
CA THR A 337 22.12 8.82 8.42
C THR A 337 20.84 8.67 7.59
N PHE A 338 20.00 9.71 7.54
CA PHE A 338 18.78 9.71 6.74
C PHE A 338 19.07 9.68 5.23
N ALA A 339 20.08 10.45 4.79
CA ALA A 339 20.52 10.48 3.40
C ALA A 339 20.99 9.10 2.91
N ASP A 340 21.80 8.39 3.68
CA ASP A 340 22.26 7.05 3.33
C ASP A 340 21.11 6.03 3.29
N ARG A 341 20.22 6.05 4.27
CA ARG A 341 19.08 5.12 4.32
C ARG A 341 18.09 5.36 3.19
N ILE A 342 17.75 6.62 2.88
CA ILE A 342 16.84 6.90 1.78
C ILE A 342 17.49 6.62 0.42
N TYR A 343 18.80 6.88 0.28
CA TYR A 343 19.59 6.54 -0.92
C TYR A 343 19.52 5.06 -1.22
N GLU A 344 19.83 4.17 -0.24
CA GLU A 344 19.81 2.73 -0.44
C GLU A 344 18.39 2.21 -0.75
N LYS A 345 17.37 2.72 -0.06
CA LYS A 345 15.98 2.37 -0.32
C LYS A 345 15.56 2.79 -1.74
N THR A 346 15.89 4.03 -2.13
CA THR A 346 15.56 4.58 -3.45
C THR A 346 16.30 3.85 -4.55
N LYS A 347 17.59 3.57 -4.38
CA LYS A 347 18.39 2.81 -5.34
C LYS A 347 17.81 1.44 -5.62
N ARG A 348 17.37 0.75 -4.57
CA ARG A 348 16.75 -0.58 -4.69
C ARG A 348 15.41 -0.57 -5.41
N LEU A 349 14.56 0.45 -5.17
CA LEU A 349 13.15 0.44 -5.59
C LEU A 349 12.85 1.35 -6.78
N TYR A 350 13.61 2.42 -6.96
CA TYR A 350 13.32 3.51 -7.89
C TYR A 350 14.52 3.90 -8.77
N SER A 351 15.56 3.08 -8.84
CA SER A 351 16.63 3.29 -9.83
C SER A 351 16.13 2.93 -11.24
N ALA A 352 16.84 3.42 -12.24
CA ALA A 352 16.59 3.01 -13.64
C ALA A 352 16.68 1.50 -13.81
N GLU A 353 17.66 0.86 -13.16
CA GLU A 353 17.87 -0.58 -13.16
C GLU A 353 16.69 -1.33 -12.50
N ALA A 354 16.19 -0.84 -11.38
CA ALA A 354 15.01 -1.40 -10.71
C ALA A 354 13.77 -1.32 -11.61
N THR A 355 13.57 -0.18 -12.29
CA THR A 355 12.48 0.00 -13.25
C THR A 355 12.59 -0.99 -14.42
N VAL A 356 13.78 -1.15 -14.99
CA VAL A 356 14.03 -2.11 -16.09
C VAL A 356 13.80 -3.55 -15.61
N SER A 357 14.28 -3.90 -14.42
CA SER A 357 14.04 -5.22 -13.82
C SER A 357 12.55 -5.48 -13.66
N ARG A 358 11.82 -4.53 -13.08
CA ARG A 358 10.36 -4.62 -12.92
C ARG A 358 9.63 -4.76 -14.25
N GLN A 359 10.03 -4.02 -15.27
CA GLN A 359 9.43 -4.14 -16.61
C GLN A 359 9.66 -5.52 -17.22
N LYS A 360 10.82 -6.12 -17.02
CA LYS A 360 11.11 -7.49 -17.47
C LYS A 360 10.23 -8.51 -16.76
N GLU A 361 10.00 -8.36 -15.46
CA GLU A 361 9.07 -9.20 -14.69
C GLU A 361 7.64 -9.09 -15.24
N ILE A 362 7.18 -7.85 -15.53
CA ILE A 362 5.87 -7.60 -16.15
C ILE A 362 5.78 -8.30 -17.50
N TYR A 363 6.78 -8.19 -18.37
CA TYR A 363 6.77 -8.88 -19.67
C TYR A 363 6.76 -10.40 -19.52
N ALA A 364 7.52 -10.95 -18.58
CA ALA A 364 7.49 -12.39 -18.29
C ALA A 364 6.09 -12.82 -17.79
N ALA A 365 5.43 -12.02 -16.96
CA ALA A 365 4.05 -12.25 -16.53
C ALA A 365 3.06 -12.18 -17.69
N VAL A 366 3.20 -11.20 -18.58
CA VAL A 366 2.38 -11.05 -19.80
C VAL A 366 2.48 -12.27 -20.69
N LEU A 367 3.70 -12.72 -21.02
CA LEU A 367 3.94 -13.89 -21.86
C LEU A 367 3.41 -15.18 -21.20
N ARG A 368 3.70 -15.38 -19.92
CA ARG A 368 3.20 -16.52 -19.15
C ARG A 368 1.67 -16.60 -19.16
N ARG A 369 0.98 -15.47 -18.94
CA ARG A 369 -0.49 -15.41 -18.92
C ARG A 369 -1.09 -15.58 -20.29
N THR A 370 -0.48 -15.02 -21.33
CA THR A 370 -0.92 -15.20 -22.72
C THR A 370 -0.82 -16.66 -23.12
N ALA A 371 0.32 -17.32 -22.88
CA ALA A 371 0.50 -18.74 -23.17
C ALA A 371 -0.46 -19.64 -22.38
N ARG A 372 -0.75 -19.33 -21.11
CA ARG A 372 -1.77 -20.05 -20.32
C ARG A 372 -3.17 -19.87 -20.89
N ALA A 373 -3.51 -18.65 -21.31
CA ALA A 373 -4.82 -18.36 -21.90
C ALA A 373 -5.00 -19.10 -23.25
N GLU A 374 -3.99 -19.13 -24.10
CA GLU A 374 -3.98 -19.87 -25.37
C GLU A 374 -4.10 -21.38 -25.14
N ALA A 375 -3.37 -21.91 -24.18
CA ALA A 375 -3.46 -23.31 -23.76
C ALA A 375 -4.72 -23.65 -22.96
N ARG A 376 -5.62 -22.68 -22.75
CA ARG A 376 -6.79 -22.78 -21.88
C ARG A 376 -6.48 -23.29 -20.47
N LYS A 377 -5.25 -23.05 -19.98
CA LYS A 377 -4.84 -23.36 -18.61
C LYS A 377 -5.36 -22.31 -17.64
N ARG A 378 -5.63 -22.74 -16.42
CA ARG A 378 -6.12 -21.87 -15.35
C ARG A 378 -4.98 -21.04 -14.77
N ASP A 379 -5.30 -19.85 -14.26
CA ASP A 379 -4.34 -18.96 -13.65
C ASP A 379 -4.92 -18.22 -12.44
N GLY A 380 -4.05 -17.94 -11.45
CA GLY A 380 -4.40 -17.12 -10.30
C GLY A 380 -5.23 -17.79 -9.23
N ILE A 381 -5.68 -16.97 -8.27
CA ILE A 381 -6.30 -17.36 -7.01
C ILE A 381 -7.70 -16.75 -6.88
N LEU A 382 -8.67 -17.54 -6.40
CA LEU A 382 -9.96 -17.02 -5.96
C LEU A 382 -10.05 -17.16 -4.43
N ILE A 383 -10.24 -16.05 -3.73
CA ILE A 383 -10.40 -15.99 -2.28
C ILE A 383 -11.89 -15.84 -1.95
N CYS A 384 -12.41 -16.72 -1.11
CA CYS A 384 -13.80 -16.71 -0.65
C CYS A 384 -13.85 -16.65 0.87
N GLY A 385 -14.52 -15.61 1.39
CA GLY A 385 -14.68 -15.37 2.82
C GLY A 385 -15.84 -14.43 3.14
N ALA A 386 -15.86 -13.91 4.37
CA ALA A 386 -16.96 -13.08 4.87
C ALA A 386 -16.74 -11.57 4.63
N TYR A 387 -16.07 -11.19 3.56
CA TYR A 387 -15.54 -9.85 3.27
C TYR A 387 -16.60 -8.84 2.80
N GLY A 388 -16.28 -7.55 3.01
CA GLY A 388 -17.10 -6.42 2.56
C GLY A 388 -18.41 -6.26 3.33
N ARG A 389 -18.42 -6.60 4.63
CA ARG A 389 -19.56 -6.44 5.55
C ARG A 389 -19.38 -5.29 6.53
N GLY A 390 -18.28 -4.55 6.45
CA GLY A 390 -17.91 -3.55 7.46
C GLY A 390 -17.41 -4.17 8.77
N ASN A 391 -16.88 -5.40 8.72
CA ASN A 391 -16.18 -6.03 9.83
C ASN A 391 -14.68 -5.85 9.62
N SER A 392 -14.07 -4.92 10.36
CA SER A 392 -12.66 -4.57 10.24
C SER A 392 -11.71 -5.77 10.42
N GLY A 393 -12.10 -6.79 11.19
CA GLY A 393 -11.30 -8.01 11.34
C GLY A 393 -11.25 -8.87 10.09
N ASP A 394 -12.41 -9.15 9.46
CA ASP A 394 -12.46 -9.94 8.22
C ASP A 394 -11.78 -9.19 7.06
N ASP A 395 -11.93 -7.86 6.99
CA ASP A 395 -11.30 -7.04 5.96
C ASP A 395 -9.77 -6.92 6.21
N ALA A 396 -9.31 -6.91 7.46
CA ALA A 396 -7.90 -7.01 7.84
C ALA A 396 -7.28 -8.35 7.40
N ILE A 397 -7.97 -9.46 7.64
CA ILE A 397 -7.56 -10.80 7.17
C ILE A 397 -7.39 -10.80 5.64
N LEU A 398 -8.36 -10.26 4.91
CA LEU A 398 -8.27 -10.17 3.44
C LEU A 398 -7.06 -9.35 2.99
N CYS A 399 -6.83 -8.21 3.61
CA CYS A 399 -5.70 -7.34 3.31
C CYS A 399 -4.36 -8.07 3.52
N ALA A 400 -4.21 -8.73 4.68
CA ALA A 400 -3.01 -9.51 4.99
C ALA A 400 -2.80 -10.67 4.00
N MET A 401 -3.85 -11.42 3.67
CA MET A 401 -3.79 -12.50 2.67
C MET A 401 -3.26 -11.98 1.33
N ILE A 402 -3.86 -10.92 0.79
CA ILE A 402 -3.49 -10.34 -0.50
C ILE A 402 -2.05 -9.85 -0.47
N ASN A 403 -1.66 -9.12 0.57
CA ASN A 403 -0.31 -8.57 0.71
C ASN A 403 0.75 -9.69 0.75
N ARG A 404 0.49 -10.77 1.50
CA ARG A 404 1.43 -11.91 1.58
C ARG A 404 1.49 -12.73 0.29
N LEU A 405 0.37 -12.92 -0.38
CA LEU A 405 0.37 -13.56 -1.70
C LEU A 405 1.15 -12.74 -2.73
N ARG A 406 0.98 -11.42 -2.73
CA ARG A 406 1.73 -10.50 -3.59
C ARG A 406 3.20 -10.34 -3.23
N ALA A 407 3.58 -10.54 -1.96
CA ALA A 407 4.98 -10.57 -1.56
C ALA A 407 5.75 -11.75 -2.19
N ILE A 408 5.05 -12.85 -2.51
CA ILE A 408 5.65 -14.02 -3.19
C ILE A 408 5.58 -13.88 -4.72
N ASP A 409 4.44 -13.47 -5.27
CA ASP A 409 4.26 -13.16 -6.70
C ASP A 409 3.47 -11.84 -6.81
N PRO A 410 4.17 -10.71 -7.05
CA PRO A 410 3.52 -9.38 -7.14
C PRO A 410 2.42 -9.29 -8.19
N ASP A 411 2.50 -10.14 -9.20
CA ASP A 411 1.62 -10.12 -10.36
C ASP A 411 0.58 -11.23 -10.35
N ILE A 412 0.43 -11.98 -9.24
CA ILE A 412 -0.54 -13.07 -9.16
C ILE A 412 -1.99 -12.56 -9.38
N PRO A 413 -2.76 -13.12 -10.32
CA PRO A 413 -4.16 -12.75 -10.50
C PRO A 413 -4.99 -13.17 -9.29
N ILE A 414 -5.64 -12.20 -8.64
CA ILE A 414 -6.50 -12.46 -7.48
C ILE A 414 -7.93 -12.01 -7.79
N CYS A 415 -8.89 -12.87 -7.44
CA CYS A 415 -10.31 -12.54 -7.42
C CYS A 415 -10.88 -12.80 -6.02
N VAL A 416 -11.70 -11.90 -5.50
CA VAL A 416 -12.28 -11.99 -4.16
C VAL A 416 -13.80 -12.04 -4.26
N THR A 417 -14.45 -12.90 -3.45
CA THR A 417 -15.90 -12.81 -3.25
C THR A 417 -16.19 -11.82 -2.12
N SER A 418 -17.03 -10.83 -2.36
CA SER A 418 -17.36 -9.79 -1.38
C SER A 418 -18.83 -9.41 -1.41
N ARG A 419 -19.35 -8.89 -0.30
CA ARG A 419 -20.68 -8.28 -0.21
C ARG A 419 -20.71 -6.88 -0.83
N SER A 420 -19.58 -6.19 -0.85
CA SER A 420 -19.37 -4.87 -1.43
C SER A 420 -18.27 -4.92 -2.49
N PRO A 421 -18.49 -5.57 -3.68
CA PRO A 421 -17.43 -5.84 -4.65
C PRO A 421 -16.71 -4.59 -5.13
N ALA A 422 -17.44 -3.49 -5.34
CA ALA A 422 -16.84 -2.24 -5.82
C ALA A 422 -15.88 -1.61 -4.80
N GLN A 423 -16.24 -1.67 -3.52
CA GLN A 423 -15.39 -1.20 -2.43
C GLN A 423 -14.16 -2.10 -2.29
N THR A 424 -14.36 -3.43 -2.18
CA THR A 424 -13.26 -4.40 -2.06
C THR A 424 -12.29 -4.33 -3.25
N ALA A 425 -12.81 -4.16 -4.47
CA ALA A 425 -11.97 -4.02 -5.65
C ALA A 425 -11.09 -2.77 -5.60
N ARG A 426 -11.60 -1.67 -5.05
CA ARG A 426 -10.89 -0.41 -4.89
C ARG A 426 -9.83 -0.48 -3.80
N GLU A 427 -10.24 -0.93 -2.60
CA GLU A 427 -9.36 -0.95 -1.42
C GLU A 427 -8.23 -1.97 -1.52
N ALA A 428 -8.53 -3.17 -2.04
CA ALA A 428 -7.56 -4.26 -2.15
C ALA A 428 -6.90 -4.36 -3.53
N ARG A 429 -7.28 -3.52 -4.51
CA ARG A 429 -6.78 -3.53 -5.91
C ARG A 429 -6.86 -4.92 -6.55
N VAL A 430 -8.01 -5.59 -6.38
CA VAL A 430 -8.26 -6.94 -6.90
C VAL A 430 -9.56 -6.99 -7.68
N LYS A 431 -9.69 -7.99 -8.53
CA LYS A 431 -11.00 -8.30 -9.10
C LYS A 431 -11.93 -8.77 -7.98
N SER A 432 -13.16 -8.27 -7.95
CA SER A 432 -14.13 -8.68 -6.95
C SER A 432 -15.48 -9.03 -7.56
N ILE A 433 -16.13 -10.04 -7.00
CA ILE A 433 -17.46 -10.50 -7.42
C ILE A 433 -18.39 -10.61 -6.21
N TYR A 434 -19.70 -10.43 -6.44
CA TYR A 434 -20.65 -10.51 -5.34
C TYR A 434 -20.80 -11.95 -4.81
N THR A 435 -20.68 -12.11 -3.48
CA THR A 435 -20.60 -13.38 -2.77
C THR A 435 -21.69 -14.38 -3.18
N PHE A 436 -22.97 -13.98 -3.29
CA PHE A 436 -24.08 -14.89 -3.56
C PHE A 436 -24.48 -15.02 -5.04
N ARG A 437 -23.64 -14.57 -5.97
CA ARG A 437 -23.89 -14.78 -7.40
C ARG A 437 -23.16 -16.03 -7.91
N PHE A 438 -23.85 -17.17 -7.97
CA PHE A 438 -23.25 -18.45 -8.35
C PHE A 438 -22.75 -18.51 -9.81
N LEU A 439 -23.41 -17.87 -10.77
CA LEU A 439 -22.95 -17.87 -12.17
C LEU A 439 -21.62 -17.12 -12.35
N PRO A 440 -21.42 -15.88 -11.85
CA PRO A 440 -20.12 -15.23 -11.85
C PRO A 440 -19.06 -16.05 -11.11
N LEU A 441 -19.35 -16.59 -9.94
CA LEU A 441 -18.46 -17.46 -9.19
C LEU A 441 -18.00 -18.66 -10.03
N ARG A 442 -18.92 -19.38 -10.65
CA ARG A 442 -18.58 -20.55 -11.49
C ARG A 442 -17.77 -20.16 -12.74
N ARG A 443 -18.06 -19.00 -13.35
CA ARG A 443 -17.26 -18.48 -14.47
C ARG A 443 -15.83 -18.17 -14.03
N GLN A 444 -15.67 -17.52 -12.87
CA GLN A 444 -14.37 -17.20 -12.33
C GLN A 444 -13.58 -18.46 -11.97
N LEU A 445 -14.20 -19.44 -11.30
CA LEU A 445 -13.59 -20.73 -10.95
C LEU A 445 -13.06 -21.51 -12.17
N LYS A 446 -13.68 -21.36 -13.34
CA LYS A 446 -13.17 -21.98 -14.57
C LYS A 446 -11.86 -21.37 -15.06
N GLN A 447 -11.54 -20.14 -14.66
CA GLN A 447 -10.33 -19.41 -15.05
C GLN A 447 -9.24 -19.51 -13.99
N THR A 448 -9.61 -19.77 -12.74
CA THR A 448 -8.74 -19.77 -11.57
C THR A 448 -8.11 -21.14 -11.33
N ALA A 449 -6.85 -21.18 -10.91
CA ALA A 449 -6.13 -22.42 -10.59
C ALA A 449 -6.37 -22.86 -9.13
N LEU A 450 -6.31 -21.93 -8.18
CA LEU A 450 -6.42 -22.18 -6.75
C LEU A 450 -7.64 -21.46 -6.17
N TYR A 451 -8.42 -22.17 -5.35
CA TYR A 451 -9.49 -21.62 -4.53
C TYR A 451 -9.05 -21.63 -3.07
N LEU A 452 -9.07 -20.47 -2.42
CA LEU A 452 -8.86 -20.32 -0.99
C LEU A 452 -10.18 -20.06 -0.29
N SER A 453 -10.57 -20.97 0.60
CA SER A 453 -11.61 -20.74 1.61
C SER A 453 -10.87 -20.10 2.79
N GLY A 454 -10.89 -18.78 2.85
CA GLY A 454 -9.90 -18.07 3.65
C GLY A 454 -10.44 -17.15 4.70
N GLY A 455 -9.74 -17.17 5.82
CA GLY A 455 -9.84 -16.25 6.93
C GLY A 455 -11.14 -16.35 7.73
N GLY A 456 -11.05 -16.19 9.02
CA GLY A 456 -12.18 -16.21 9.93
C GLY A 456 -12.82 -17.58 10.13
N SER A 457 -13.90 -17.62 10.92
CA SER A 457 -14.62 -18.88 11.23
C SER A 457 -15.78 -19.10 10.25
N LEU A 458 -15.47 -19.63 9.07
CA LEU A 458 -16.46 -19.85 8.01
C LEU A 458 -17.24 -21.17 8.19
N ILE A 459 -16.58 -22.18 8.77
CA ILE A 459 -17.14 -23.51 8.96
C ILE A 459 -17.74 -23.59 10.38
N GLN A 460 -18.92 -23.00 10.55
CA GLN A 460 -19.68 -22.99 11.81
C GLN A 460 -21.16 -22.74 11.54
N ASP A 461 -22.06 -23.19 12.44
CA ASP A 461 -23.51 -23.01 12.33
C ASP A 461 -24.14 -22.24 13.51
N SER A 462 -23.31 -21.68 14.41
CA SER A 462 -23.76 -20.89 15.54
C SER A 462 -24.48 -19.59 15.12
N THR A 463 -24.10 -19.01 13.97
CA THR A 463 -24.73 -17.79 13.43
C THR A 463 -25.78 -18.11 12.37
N SER A 464 -25.51 -19.06 11.46
CA SER A 464 -26.44 -19.42 10.38
C SER A 464 -25.99 -20.68 9.63
N SER A 465 -26.84 -21.69 9.58
CA SER A 465 -26.67 -22.86 8.72
C SER A 465 -26.59 -22.50 7.23
N ARG A 466 -27.28 -21.43 6.77
CA ARG A 466 -27.23 -20.97 5.39
C ARG A 466 -25.82 -20.50 5.01
N SER A 467 -25.10 -19.80 5.94
CA SER A 467 -23.75 -19.38 5.75
C SER A 467 -22.81 -20.58 5.59
N LEU A 468 -22.90 -21.54 6.50
CA LEU A 468 -22.13 -22.78 6.42
C LEU A 468 -22.33 -23.50 5.07
N TRP A 469 -23.61 -23.69 4.66
CA TRP A 469 -23.93 -24.35 3.39
C TRP A 469 -23.39 -23.61 2.17
N TYR A 470 -23.39 -22.27 2.20
CA TYR A 470 -22.79 -21.48 1.13
C TYR A 470 -21.29 -21.77 0.98
N TYR A 471 -20.52 -21.73 2.08
CA TYR A 471 -19.08 -21.99 2.03
C TYR A 471 -18.76 -23.43 1.63
N LEU A 472 -19.46 -24.41 2.18
CA LEU A 472 -19.29 -25.80 1.79
C LEU A 472 -19.67 -26.04 0.32
N HIS A 473 -20.73 -25.40 -0.18
CA HIS A 473 -21.09 -25.47 -1.60
C HIS A 473 -20.04 -24.83 -2.50
N SER A 474 -19.45 -23.71 -2.10
CA SER A 474 -18.39 -23.05 -2.87
C SER A 474 -17.13 -23.90 -2.95
N ILE A 475 -16.68 -24.53 -1.84
CA ILE A 475 -15.59 -25.52 -1.79
C ILE A 475 -15.85 -26.66 -2.79
N ARG A 476 -17.03 -27.32 -2.69
CA ARG A 476 -17.42 -28.38 -3.60
C ARG A 476 -17.43 -27.93 -5.06
N THR A 477 -17.95 -26.75 -5.34
CA THR A 477 -18.03 -26.21 -6.70
C THR A 477 -16.64 -25.93 -7.25
N ALA A 478 -15.75 -25.36 -6.46
CA ALA A 478 -14.36 -25.11 -6.84
C ALA A 478 -13.66 -26.42 -7.25
N LYS A 479 -13.72 -27.42 -6.39
CA LYS A 479 -13.09 -28.74 -6.69
C LYS A 479 -13.70 -29.41 -7.90
N LYS A 480 -15.03 -29.44 -8.02
CA LYS A 480 -15.72 -30.00 -9.20
C LYS A 480 -15.44 -29.23 -10.48
N THR A 481 -15.11 -27.95 -10.37
CA THR A 481 -14.69 -27.15 -11.52
C THR A 481 -13.23 -27.43 -11.89
N GLY A 482 -12.46 -28.15 -11.04
CA GLY A 482 -11.07 -28.60 -11.23
C GLY A 482 -10.02 -27.65 -10.63
N ASN A 483 -10.40 -26.81 -9.67
CA ASN A 483 -9.46 -26.02 -8.89
C ASN A 483 -8.74 -26.90 -7.86
N ARG A 484 -7.49 -26.55 -7.49
CA ARG A 484 -6.97 -26.89 -6.17
C ARG A 484 -7.77 -26.11 -5.13
N VAL A 485 -7.99 -26.71 -3.97
CA VAL A 485 -8.83 -26.12 -2.91
C VAL A 485 -8.09 -26.18 -1.59
N MET A 486 -7.90 -25.02 -0.96
CA MET A 486 -7.29 -24.91 0.36
C MET A 486 -8.22 -24.16 1.32
N MET A 487 -8.38 -24.68 2.52
CA MET A 487 -8.87 -23.92 3.66
C MET A 487 -7.67 -23.20 4.27
N PHE A 488 -7.71 -21.87 4.26
CA PHE A 488 -6.53 -21.02 4.47
C PHE A 488 -6.66 -20.22 5.77
N GLY A 489 -5.85 -20.55 6.78
CA GLY A 489 -5.82 -19.85 8.07
C GLY A 489 -7.18 -19.73 8.73
N CYS A 490 -8.02 -20.73 8.58
CA CYS A 490 -9.42 -20.64 8.98
C CYS A 490 -9.67 -21.17 10.39
N GLY A 491 -10.70 -20.61 11.05
CA GLY A 491 -11.31 -21.18 12.24
C GLY A 491 -12.42 -22.17 11.87
N VAL A 492 -12.49 -23.29 12.58
CA VAL A 492 -13.53 -24.31 12.44
C VAL A 492 -14.34 -24.43 13.73
N GLY A 493 -15.65 -24.42 13.60
CA GLY A 493 -16.57 -24.68 14.71
C GLY A 493 -17.05 -23.43 15.48
N PRO A 494 -17.96 -23.67 16.43
CA PRO A 494 -18.65 -24.95 16.66
C PRO A 494 -19.70 -25.27 15.56
N VAL A 495 -19.76 -26.54 15.15
CA VAL A 495 -20.83 -27.06 14.28
C VAL A 495 -21.76 -27.92 15.14
N ARG A 496 -22.93 -27.39 15.53
CA ARG A 496 -23.83 -28.00 16.53
C ARG A 496 -24.77 -29.04 15.95
N SER A 497 -25.29 -28.78 14.74
CA SER A 497 -26.27 -29.69 14.10
C SER A 497 -25.59 -30.96 13.61
N LYS A 498 -26.14 -32.13 13.98
CA LYS A 498 -25.67 -33.45 13.52
C LYS A 498 -25.65 -33.59 12.00
N LEU A 499 -26.62 -32.99 11.31
CA LEU A 499 -26.68 -32.98 9.84
C LEU A 499 -25.56 -32.10 9.25
N ASN A 500 -25.37 -30.93 9.83
CA ASN A 500 -24.30 -30.00 9.38
C ASN A 500 -22.94 -30.63 9.62
N ARG A 501 -22.69 -31.32 10.75
CA ARG A 501 -21.44 -32.04 11.03
C ARG A 501 -21.12 -33.06 9.94
N ARG A 502 -22.09 -33.95 9.63
CA ARG A 502 -21.93 -34.97 8.58
C ARG A 502 -21.70 -34.35 7.21
N PHE A 503 -22.40 -33.26 6.91
CA PHE A 503 -22.26 -32.56 5.62
C PHE A 503 -20.91 -31.87 5.52
N ALA A 504 -20.48 -31.15 6.56
CA ALA A 504 -19.16 -30.48 6.62
C ALA A 504 -18.04 -31.50 6.49
N ALA A 505 -18.03 -32.57 7.30
CA ALA A 505 -17.03 -33.63 7.23
C ALA A 505 -16.90 -34.20 5.82
N ARG A 506 -18.03 -34.57 5.20
CA ARG A 506 -18.06 -35.15 3.85
C ARG A 506 -17.51 -34.20 2.79
N ILE A 507 -17.84 -32.88 2.87
CA ILE A 507 -17.38 -31.92 1.90
C ILE A 507 -15.88 -31.63 2.08
N ILE A 508 -15.42 -31.42 3.31
CA ILE A 508 -14.02 -31.12 3.59
C ILE A 508 -13.15 -32.32 3.14
N GLN A 509 -13.51 -33.53 3.59
CA GLN A 509 -12.72 -34.74 3.28
C GLN A 509 -12.61 -35.04 1.78
N ASN A 510 -13.67 -34.79 1.00
CA ASN A 510 -13.68 -35.16 -0.42
C ASN A 510 -13.28 -34.03 -1.38
N TYR A 511 -13.27 -32.78 -0.93
CA TYR A 511 -13.11 -31.63 -1.85
C TYR A 511 -12.04 -30.61 -1.43
N VAL A 512 -11.34 -30.81 -0.31
CA VAL A 512 -10.24 -29.96 0.13
C VAL A 512 -8.91 -30.67 -0.06
N ASP A 513 -7.90 -29.99 -0.61
CA ASP A 513 -6.59 -30.55 -0.85
C ASP A 513 -5.61 -30.29 0.31
N ALA A 514 -5.76 -29.18 1.04
CA ALA A 514 -4.97 -28.86 2.22
C ALA A 514 -5.73 -27.92 3.15
N ILE A 515 -5.39 -27.96 4.43
CA ILE A 515 -6.02 -27.16 5.47
C ILE A 515 -4.94 -26.52 6.33
N THR A 516 -4.99 -25.19 6.49
CA THR A 516 -4.30 -24.49 7.57
C THR A 516 -5.34 -23.92 8.53
N LEU A 517 -5.11 -24.11 9.81
CA LEU A 517 -6.00 -23.66 10.89
C LEU A 517 -5.26 -22.57 11.70
N ARG A 518 -6.01 -21.60 12.18
CA ARG A 518 -5.45 -20.50 12.94
C ARG A 518 -5.21 -20.81 14.41
N ASP A 519 -5.86 -21.86 14.95
CA ASP A 519 -5.84 -22.23 16.37
C ASP A 519 -6.01 -23.74 16.57
N SER A 520 -5.62 -24.23 17.75
CA SER A 520 -5.72 -25.63 18.16
C SER A 520 -7.17 -26.08 18.36
N ASP A 521 -8.07 -25.22 18.85
CA ASP A 521 -9.48 -25.52 19.06
C ASP A 521 -10.15 -25.89 17.72
N SER A 522 -9.75 -25.21 16.63
CA SER A 522 -10.21 -25.54 15.26
C SER A 522 -9.73 -26.92 14.82
N ALA A 523 -8.54 -27.35 15.23
CA ALA A 523 -8.02 -28.67 14.93
C ALA A 523 -8.80 -29.75 15.70
N ASP A 524 -9.12 -29.51 16.96
CA ASP A 524 -9.91 -30.41 17.79
C ASP A 524 -11.35 -30.59 17.24
N GLU A 525 -11.97 -29.47 16.82
CA GLU A 525 -13.30 -29.54 16.18
C GLU A 525 -13.27 -30.28 14.83
N LEU A 526 -12.21 -30.07 14.03
CA LEU A 526 -12.03 -30.76 12.77
C LEU A 526 -11.86 -32.29 12.98
N ASN A 527 -11.08 -32.68 13.99
CA ASN A 527 -10.92 -34.06 14.40
C ASN A 527 -12.28 -34.64 14.91
N ALA A 528 -13.02 -33.90 15.73
CA ALA A 528 -14.35 -34.27 16.22
C ALA A 528 -15.38 -34.37 15.11
N LEU A 529 -15.19 -33.66 13.98
CA LEU A 529 -15.99 -33.86 12.77
C LEU A 529 -15.69 -35.18 12.06
N GLY A 530 -14.56 -35.82 12.35
CA GLY A 530 -14.11 -37.07 11.73
C GLY A 530 -13.44 -36.86 10.35
N VAL A 531 -12.87 -35.67 10.10
CA VAL A 531 -12.13 -35.41 8.87
C VAL A 531 -10.77 -36.08 8.95
N THR A 532 -10.45 -36.99 8.01
CA THR A 532 -9.20 -37.73 7.93
C THR A 532 -8.66 -37.68 6.48
N GLY A 533 -7.37 -37.90 6.32
CA GLY A 533 -6.75 -38.00 4.98
C GLY A 533 -6.55 -36.68 4.21
N VAL A 534 -6.88 -35.54 4.81
CA VAL A 534 -6.52 -34.21 4.27
C VAL A 534 -5.33 -33.68 5.07
N PRO A 535 -4.24 -33.18 4.43
CA PRO A 535 -3.15 -32.55 5.15
C PRO A 535 -3.64 -31.34 5.96
N VAL A 536 -3.39 -31.35 7.27
CA VAL A 536 -3.80 -30.29 8.20
C VAL A 536 -2.55 -29.74 8.89
N ARG A 537 -2.41 -28.43 8.94
CA ARG A 537 -1.40 -27.73 9.75
C ARG A 537 -2.06 -26.65 10.59
N VAL A 538 -1.71 -26.60 11.88
CA VAL A 538 -2.04 -25.47 12.74
C VAL A 538 -0.97 -24.40 12.52
N THR A 539 -1.39 -23.24 12.12
CA THR A 539 -0.55 -22.05 11.89
C THR A 539 -0.96 -20.94 12.86
N ALA A 540 -1.13 -19.73 12.39
CA ALA A 540 -1.68 -18.64 13.18
C ALA A 540 -2.66 -17.80 12.35
N ASP A 541 -3.42 -16.92 13.02
CA ASP A 541 -4.33 -16.02 12.32
C ASP A 541 -3.52 -15.05 11.45
N ILE A 542 -3.86 -14.98 10.17
CA ILE A 542 -3.13 -14.14 9.21
C ILE A 542 -3.29 -12.64 9.49
N ALA A 543 -4.27 -12.25 10.29
CA ALA A 543 -4.43 -10.85 10.73
C ALA A 543 -3.22 -10.33 11.53
N LEU A 544 -2.38 -11.23 12.10
CA LEU A 544 -1.08 -10.89 12.67
C LEU A 544 -0.13 -10.20 11.68
N LEU A 545 -0.34 -10.40 10.39
CA LEU A 545 0.53 -9.89 9.31
C LEU A 545 0.05 -8.57 8.71
N VAL A 546 -0.94 -7.93 9.32
CA VAL A 546 -1.39 -6.59 8.90
C VAL A 546 -0.33 -5.57 9.29
N SER A 547 0.26 -4.92 8.30
CA SER A 547 1.24 -3.85 8.55
C SER A 547 0.56 -2.64 9.20
N PRO A 548 1.17 -2.03 10.24
CA PRO A 548 0.65 -0.81 10.84
C PRO A 548 0.69 0.37 9.85
N ALA A 549 -0.16 1.36 10.08
CA ALA A 549 -0.04 2.62 9.37
C ALA A 549 1.27 3.34 9.76
N PRO A 550 1.83 4.16 8.86
CA PRO A 550 2.93 5.06 9.19
C PRO A 550 2.59 5.94 10.38
N GLU A 551 3.57 6.20 11.26
CA GLU A 551 3.39 6.94 12.51
C GLU A 551 2.69 8.30 12.33
N VAL A 552 3.06 9.05 11.29
CA VAL A 552 2.43 10.35 10.96
C VAL A 552 0.91 10.24 10.76
N GLN A 553 0.42 9.12 10.23
CA GLN A 553 -1.02 8.91 10.08
C GLN A 553 -1.69 8.61 11.43
N VAL A 554 -0.99 7.89 12.30
CA VAL A 554 -1.44 7.65 13.69
C VAL A 554 -1.41 8.95 14.49
N ASP A 555 -0.37 9.77 14.34
CA ASP A 555 -0.28 11.10 14.94
C ASP A 555 -1.44 12.00 14.52
N THR A 556 -1.76 11.97 13.24
CA THR A 556 -2.90 12.72 12.71
C THR A 556 -4.22 12.27 13.36
N LEU A 557 -4.39 10.94 13.52
CA LEU A 557 -5.55 10.36 14.19
C LEU A 557 -5.64 10.79 15.67
N LEU A 558 -4.52 10.75 16.39
CA LEU A 558 -4.45 11.17 17.81
C LEU A 558 -4.76 12.67 17.95
N ARG A 559 -4.16 13.53 17.11
CA ARG A 559 -4.47 14.98 17.11
C ARG A 559 -5.94 15.27 16.81
N GLN A 560 -6.55 14.55 15.86
CA GLN A 560 -8.00 14.67 15.59
C GLN A 560 -8.86 14.26 16.78
N ALA A 561 -8.35 13.35 17.61
CA ALA A 561 -8.98 12.95 18.89
C ALA A 561 -8.65 13.87 20.06
N GLY A 562 -7.92 14.98 19.83
CA GLY A 562 -7.53 15.93 20.87
C GLY A 562 -6.34 15.47 21.73
N LEU A 563 -5.56 14.48 21.26
CA LEU A 563 -4.41 13.94 21.97
C LEU A 563 -3.09 14.39 21.33
N SER A 564 -2.06 14.59 22.18
CA SER A 564 -0.69 14.75 21.68
C SER A 564 -0.16 13.42 21.13
N PRO A 565 0.67 13.43 20.08
CA PRO A 565 1.40 12.23 19.62
C PRO A 565 2.20 11.55 20.70
N ASP A 566 2.75 12.29 21.67
CA ASP A 566 3.54 11.76 22.78
C ASP A 566 2.70 11.22 23.93
N THR A 567 1.39 11.25 23.83
CA THR A 567 0.50 10.74 24.86
C THR A 567 0.70 9.23 25.04
N ARG A 568 1.07 8.82 26.24
CA ARG A 568 1.06 7.41 26.62
C ARG A 568 -0.37 6.98 26.93
N TYR A 569 -0.81 5.83 26.43
CA TYR A 569 -2.20 5.42 26.58
C TYR A 569 -2.44 3.93 26.77
N LEU A 570 -3.51 3.62 27.50
CA LEU A 570 -4.12 2.30 27.61
C LEU A 570 -5.31 2.22 26.63
N ILE A 571 -5.38 1.19 25.80
CA ILE A 571 -6.57 0.91 25.02
C ILE A 571 -7.48 -0.08 25.75
N ILE A 572 -8.75 0.25 25.87
CA ILE A 572 -9.81 -0.65 26.31
C ILE A 572 -10.77 -0.85 25.14
N ALA A 573 -10.86 -2.08 24.62
CA ALA A 573 -11.74 -2.45 23.51
C ALA A 573 -12.89 -3.34 24.00
N PRO A 574 -13.97 -2.74 24.56
CA PRO A 574 -15.09 -3.47 25.10
C PRO A 574 -16.03 -3.97 23.99
N ARG A 575 -16.86 -4.94 24.33
CA ARG A 575 -17.95 -5.40 23.47
C ARG A 575 -19.25 -5.46 24.29
N PRO A 576 -20.38 -4.98 23.78
CA PRO A 576 -21.66 -5.13 24.46
C PRO A 576 -21.98 -6.63 24.58
N TRP A 577 -22.01 -7.10 25.82
CA TRP A 577 -22.30 -8.48 26.18
C TRP A 577 -23.16 -8.51 27.45
N PRO A 578 -24.15 -9.39 27.58
CA PRO A 578 -25.00 -9.40 28.76
C PRO A 578 -24.24 -9.50 30.08
N GLY A 579 -23.18 -10.34 30.11
CA GLY A 579 -22.32 -10.52 31.30
C GLY A 579 -21.39 -9.35 31.63
N LEU A 580 -21.18 -8.40 30.70
CA LEU A 580 -20.29 -7.26 30.96
C LEU A 580 -20.94 -6.17 31.80
N ARG A 581 -22.24 -5.99 31.69
CA ARG A 581 -22.97 -4.87 32.31
C ARG A 581 -22.75 -4.71 33.82
N PRO A 582 -22.70 -5.79 34.63
CA PRO A 582 -22.39 -5.70 36.05
C PRO A 582 -20.95 -5.25 36.37
N HIS A 583 -20.04 -5.39 35.43
CA HIS A 583 -18.59 -5.19 35.61
C HIS A 583 -18.07 -3.88 34.98
N LEU A 584 -18.94 -3.03 34.42
CA LEU A 584 -18.51 -1.75 33.84
C LEU A 584 -17.80 -0.84 34.84
N THR A 585 -18.26 -0.86 36.09
CA THR A 585 -17.62 -0.07 37.17
C THR A 585 -16.18 -0.54 37.45
N ALA A 586 -15.94 -1.85 37.42
CA ALA A 586 -14.60 -2.43 37.60
C ALA A 586 -13.67 -2.07 36.43
N LEU A 587 -14.16 -2.07 35.20
CA LEU A 587 -13.39 -1.62 34.02
C LEU A 587 -13.05 -0.12 34.09
N ALA A 588 -14.00 0.72 34.48
CA ALA A 588 -13.79 2.16 34.64
C ALA A 588 -12.77 2.43 35.79
N ALA A 589 -12.88 1.70 36.91
CA ALA A 589 -11.94 1.81 38.01
C ALA A 589 -10.52 1.39 37.61
N ALA A 590 -10.36 0.32 36.83
CA ALA A 590 -9.09 -0.10 36.27
C ALA A 590 -8.47 0.93 35.31
N ALA A 591 -9.31 1.58 34.47
CA ALA A 591 -8.87 2.68 33.61
C ALA A 591 -8.39 3.89 34.42
N GLN A 592 -9.12 4.26 35.48
CA GLN A 592 -8.73 5.32 36.41
C GLN A 592 -7.44 4.96 37.17
N TYR A 593 -7.27 3.69 37.53
CA TYR A 593 -6.03 3.19 38.17
C TYR A 593 -4.82 3.35 37.24
N ALA A 594 -4.96 2.95 35.97
CA ALA A 594 -3.89 3.10 34.98
C ALA A 594 -3.50 4.57 34.78
N ALA A 595 -4.51 5.48 34.73
CA ALA A 595 -4.26 6.90 34.60
C ALA A 595 -3.50 7.47 35.82
N ARG A 596 -3.93 7.13 37.03
CA ARG A 596 -3.31 7.64 38.29
C ARG A 596 -1.93 7.05 38.60
N THR A 597 -1.76 5.74 38.33
CA THR A 597 -0.55 5.01 38.74
C THR A 597 0.56 5.11 37.70
N TYR A 598 0.21 5.04 36.44
CA TYR A 598 1.16 4.95 35.30
C TYR A 598 1.13 6.16 34.36
N GLY A 599 0.22 7.12 34.57
CA GLY A 599 0.05 8.27 33.69
C GLY A 599 -0.48 7.89 32.30
N LEU A 600 -1.17 6.76 32.19
CA LEU A 600 -1.70 6.30 30.90
C LEU A 600 -3.06 6.95 30.64
N HIS A 601 -3.23 7.58 29.47
CA HIS A 601 -4.51 8.12 29.04
C HIS A 601 -5.44 6.99 28.56
N PRO A 602 -6.61 6.75 29.16
CA PRO A 602 -7.51 5.70 28.70
C PRO A 602 -8.19 6.07 27.40
N ILE A 603 -8.05 5.18 26.40
CA ILE A 603 -8.76 5.25 25.11
C ILE A 603 -9.75 4.08 25.06
N PHE A 604 -11.05 4.40 25.02
CA PHE A 604 -12.10 3.41 24.79
C PHE A 604 -12.33 3.24 23.29
N LEU A 605 -11.89 2.11 22.73
CA LEU A 605 -11.88 1.86 21.30
C LEU A 605 -13.08 1.03 20.86
N ALA A 606 -14.00 1.65 20.11
CA ALA A 606 -15.14 0.97 19.50
C ALA A 606 -14.69 0.27 18.20
N MET A 607 -14.31 -1.02 18.27
CA MET A 607 -13.85 -1.82 17.14
C MET A 607 -14.91 -2.02 16.05
N GLU A 608 -16.18 -2.08 16.44
CA GLU A 608 -17.35 -2.15 15.57
C GLU A 608 -18.32 -1.02 15.98
N PRO A 609 -18.10 0.22 15.41
CA PRO A 609 -18.74 1.44 15.94
C PRO A 609 -20.26 1.31 16.11
N GLY A 610 -20.95 0.69 15.16
CA GLY A 610 -22.40 0.50 15.24
C GLY A 610 -22.90 -0.38 16.41
N LYS A 611 -21.98 -1.06 17.11
CA LYS A 611 -22.32 -1.92 18.27
C LYS A 611 -21.61 -1.46 19.53
N ASP A 612 -20.31 -1.11 19.44
CA ASP A 612 -19.43 -0.95 20.60
C ASP A 612 -19.44 0.48 21.15
N LEU A 613 -19.85 1.48 20.35
CA LEU A 613 -19.73 2.89 20.72
C LEU A 613 -20.47 3.22 22.03
N ALA A 614 -21.70 2.74 22.18
CA ALA A 614 -22.51 3.02 23.37
C ALA A 614 -21.88 2.51 24.68
N VAL A 615 -21.18 1.38 24.66
CA VAL A 615 -20.48 0.86 25.85
C VAL A 615 -19.20 1.65 26.11
N CYS A 616 -18.51 2.12 25.07
CA CYS A 616 -17.33 2.99 25.21
C CYS A 616 -17.73 4.34 25.84
N GLU A 617 -18.82 4.95 25.35
CA GLU A 617 -19.36 6.19 25.92
C GLU A 617 -19.81 6.02 27.38
N THR A 618 -20.43 4.89 27.71
CA THR A 618 -20.80 4.58 29.09
C THR A 618 -19.59 4.52 30.00
N LEU A 619 -18.52 3.84 29.57
CA LEU A 619 -17.28 3.73 30.34
C LEU A 619 -16.59 5.11 30.50
N ALA A 620 -16.55 5.91 29.44
CA ALA A 620 -16.01 7.28 29.49
C ALA A 620 -16.80 8.15 30.46
N GLY A 621 -18.13 8.02 30.49
CA GLY A 621 -18.97 8.73 31.47
C GLY A 621 -18.73 8.31 32.91
N MET A 622 -18.18 7.12 33.18
CA MET A 622 -17.81 6.63 34.51
C MET A 622 -16.41 7.10 34.96
N MET A 623 -15.64 7.77 34.12
CA MET A 623 -14.27 8.20 34.44
C MET A 623 -14.21 9.36 35.44
N GLY A 624 -15.32 10.05 35.69
CA GLY A 624 -15.38 11.22 36.58
C GLY A 624 -14.52 12.38 36.06
N GLU A 625 -13.62 12.87 36.90
CA GLU A 625 -12.69 13.97 36.53
C GLU A 625 -11.45 13.49 35.75
N GLN A 626 -11.22 12.18 35.61
CA GLN A 626 -10.07 11.63 34.87
C GLN A 626 -10.32 11.77 33.37
N PRO A 627 -9.42 12.42 32.62
CA PRO A 627 -9.56 12.54 31.17
C PRO A 627 -9.52 11.18 30.50
N SER A 628 -10.38 10.98 29.51
CA SER A 628 -10.41 9.78 28.67
C SER A 628 -10.93 10.13 27.28
N THR A 629 -10.66 9.27 26.31
CA THR A 629 -11.08 9.49 24.94
C THR A 629 -11.86 8.29 24.42
N VAL A 630 -12.97 8.54 23.72
CA VAL A 630 -13.70 7.51 22.95
C VAL A 630 -13.30 7.63 21.49
N LEU A 631 -12.80 6.53 20.92
CA LEU A 631 -12.45 6.45 19.52
C LEU A 631 -13.28 5.38 18.81
N SER A 632 -13.84 5.74 17.66
CA SER A 632 -14.34 4.77 16.71
C SER A 632 -13.18 4.24 15.87
N ALA A 633 -13.11 2.92 15.72
CA ALA A 633 -12.08 2.31 14.87
C ALA A 633 -12.19 2.89 13.44
N PRO A 634 -11.07 3.35 12.87
CA PRO A 634 -11.04 3.79 11.48
C PRO A 634 -11.46 2.69 10.51
N ASP A 635 -11.99 3.06 9.35
CA ASP A 635 -12.37 2.08 8.32
C ASP A 635 -11.20 1.25 7.78
N LYS A 636 -9.97 1.78 7.90
CA LYS A 636 -8.75 1.14 7.40
C LYS A 636 -8.04 0.36 8.50
N ALA A 637 -7.93 -0.94 8.34
CA ALA A 637 -7.32 -1.86 9.30
C ALA A 637 -5.90 -1.46 9.73
N HIS A 638 -5.05 -0.99 8.81
CA HIS A 638 -3.69 -0.56 9.14
C HIS A 638 -3.62 0.62 10.13
N LEU A 639 -4.62 1.53 10.10
CA LEU A 639 -4.70 2.62 11.08
C LEU A 639 -5.07 2.11 12.47
N ILE A 640 -5.98 1.12 12.55
CA ILE A 640 -6.32 0.47 13.82
C ILE A 640 -5.08 -0.23 14.38
N VAL A 641 -4.37 -0.97 13.53
CA VAL A 641 -3.14 -1.67 13.92
C VAL A 641 -2.08 -0.67 14.39
N GLY A 642 -1.86 0.41 13.64
CA GLY A 642 -0.90 1.45 14.04
C GLY A 642 -1.25 2.12 15.38
N LEU A 643 -2.53 2.40 15.62
CA LEU A 643 -3.00 2.94 16.89
C LEU A 643 -2.75 1.96 18.05
N ILE A 644 -3.03 0.67 17.85
CA ILE A 644 -2.83 -0.35 18.87
C ILE A 644 -1.34 -0.59 19.13
N HIS A 645 -0.49 -0.62 18.09
CA HIS A 645 0.97 -0.83 18.25
C HIS A 645 1.65 0.25 19.10
N ARG A 646 1.11 1.46 19.14
CA ARG A 646 1.62 2.56 19.97
C ARG A 646 1.07 2.58 21.40
N ALA A 647 0.11 1.73 21.72
CA ALA A 647 -0.42 1.64 23.07
C ALA A 647 0.62 1.08 24.04
N ASP A 648 0.62 1.57 25.27
CA ASP A 648 1.43 1.01 26.34
C ASP A 648 0.94 -0.36 26.77
N CYS A 649 -0.37 -0.56 26.78
CA CYS A 649 -1.02 -1.85 27.02
C CYS A 649 -2.48 -1.83 26.57
N MET A 650 -3.11 -3.01 26.57
CA MET A 650 -4.47 -3.17 26.08
C MET A 650 -5.30 -4.15 26.90
N LEU A 651 -6.55 -3.78 27.21
CA LEU A 651 -7.60 -4.67 27.70
C LEU A 651 -8.62 -4.91 26.58
N GLY A 652 -8.78 -6.14 26.10
CA GLY A 652 -9.60 -6.40 24.93
C GLY A 652 -10.63 -7.51 25.13
N MET A 653 -11.84 -7.30 24.61
CA MET A 653 -12.87 -8.34 24.45
C MET A 653 -12.95 -8.83 22.99
N ARG A 654 -12.63 -8.00 22.04
CA ARG A 654 -12.68 -8.33 20.61
C ARG A 654 -11.42 -9.09 20.20
N LEU A 655 -11.59 -10.31 19.66
CA LEU A 655 -10.48 -11.17 19.25
C LEU A 655 -9.45 -10.43 18.35
N HIS A 656 -9.91 -9.72 17.31
CA HIS A 656 -8.97 -9.03 16.40
C HIS A 656 -8.22 -7.87 17.06
N SER A 657 -8.79 -7.22 18.08
CA SER A 657 -8.03 -6.20 18.81
C SER A 657 -6.84 -6.82 19.57
N LEU A 658 -7.02 -8.01 20.12
CA LEU A 658 -5.96 -8.78 20.78
C LEU A 658 -4.93 -9.30 19.79
N ILE A 659 -5.37 -9.77 18.60
CA ILE A 659 -4.47 -10.19 17.52
C ILE A 659 -3.60 -9.00 17.06
N PHE A 660 -4.19 -7.81 16.93
CA PHE A 660 -3.45 -6.60 16.54
C PHE A 660 -2.46 -6.16 17.65
N ALA A 661 -2.81 -6.29 18.92
CA ALA A 661 -1.86 -6.05 20.01
C ALA A 661 -0.71 -7.06 19.97
N ALA A 662 -1.03 -8.33 19.76
CA ALA A 662 -0.02 -9.39 19.62
C ALA A 662 0.91 -9.13 18.43
N SER A 663 0.41 -8.64 17.29
CA SER A 663 1.24 -8.38 16.10
C SER A 663 2.30 -7.29 16.32
N GLY A 664 2.08 -6.37 17.27
CA GLY A 664 3.03 -5.30 17.64
C GLY A 664 3.83 -5.59 18.91
N GLY A 665 3.66 -6.77 19.53
CA GLY A 665 4.29 -7.07 20.82
C GLY A 665 3.76 -6.18 21.97
N VAL A 666 2.60 -5.55 21.80
CA VAL A 666 1.98 -4.73 22.83
C VAL A 666 1.46 -5.62 23.94
N PRO A 667 1.75 -5.34 25.21
CA PRO A 667 1.20 -6.08 26.33
C PRO A 667 -0.32 -6.02 26.35
N PHE A 668 -0.97 -7.17 26.44
CA PHE A 668 -2.45 -7.20 26.42
C PHE A 668 -3.02 -8.25 27.37
N CYS A 669 -4.24 -8.00 27.80
CA CYS A 669 -5.08 -8.93 28.53
C CYS A 669 -6.43 -9.11 27.82
N GLY A 670 -6.84 -10.35 27.66
CA GLY A 670 -8.13 -10.71 27.09
C GLY A 670 -9.21 -10.93 28.13
N ILE A 671 -10.35 -10.29 27.94
CA ILE A 671 -11.58 -10.58 28.71
C ILE A 671 -12.39 -11.57 27.90
N SER A 672 -12.42 -12.82 28.36
CA SER A 672 -13.08 -13.94 27.68
C SER A 672 -14.58 -13.94 27.95
N TYR A 673 -15.34 -13.93 26.89
CA TYR A 673 -16.78 -14.14 26.85
C TYR A 673 -17.17 -15.23 25.83
N ASP A 674 -16.18 -15.72 25.08
CA ASP A 674 -16.31 -16.66 23.97
C ASP A 674 -15.06 -17.55 23.96
N PRO A 675 -15.18 -18.88 23.78
CA PRO A 675 -14.02 -19.79 23.72
C PRO A 675 -12.90 -19.37 22.77
N LYS A 676 -13.23 -18.65 21.69
CA LYS A 676 -12.22 -18.16 20.70
C LYS A 676 -11.21 -17.21 21.30
N VAL A 677 -11.63 -16.37 22.26
CA VAL A 677 -10.73 -15.42 22.92
C VAL A 677 -9.76 -16.22 23.79
N ARG A 678 -10.26 -17.18 24.57
CA ARG A 678 -9.45 -18.05 25.42
C ARG A 678 -8.46 -18.88 24.58
N GLY A 679 -8.95 -19.51 23.51
CA GLY A 679 -8.12 -20.31 22.60
C GLY A 679 -6.96 -19.50 22.02
N PHE A 680 -7.24 -18.29 21.50
CA PHE A 680 -6.18 -17.40 21.01
C PHE A 680 -5.16 -17.05 22.09
N LEU A 681 -5.60 -16.70 23.29
CA LEU A 681 -4.72 -16.32 24.40
C LEU A 681 -3.83 -17.49 24.84
N SER A 682 -4.39 -18.70 24.91
CA SER A 682 -3.63 -19.92 25.20
C SER A 682 -2.59 -20.21 24.12
N ASP A 683 -2.98 -20.13 22.83
CA ASP A 683 -2.10 -20.42 21.70
C ASP A 683 -1.02 -19.32 21.50
N ALA A 684 -1.34 -18.06 21.84
CA ALA A 684 -0.38 -16.97 21.75
C ALA A 684 0.73 -17.02 22.78
N GLY A 685 0.58 -17.84 23.85
CA GLY A 685 1.57 -17.94 24.93
C GLY A 685 1.78 -16.64 25.72
N GLN A 686 0.98 -15.62 25.45
CA GLN A 686 1.11 -14.26 26.00
C GLN A 686 -0.01 -13.92 26.98
N GLY A 687 -1.06 -14.76 27.06
CA GLY A 687 -2.33 -14.24 27.49
C GLY A 687 -2.59 -14.43 28.96
N GLU A 688 -2.63 -13.33 29.68
CA GLU A 688 -3.51 -13.27 30.80
C GLU A 688 -4.94 -13.23 30.30
N CYS A 689 -5.73 -14.22 30.67
CA CYS A 689 -7.15 -14.34 30.36
C CYS A 689 -7.95 -14.15 31.65
N CYS A 690 -8.96 -13.30 31.58
CA CYS A 690 -9.96 -13.20 32.63
C CYS A 690 -11.30 -13.59 32.05
N GLU A 691 -12.04 -14.49 32.73
CA GLU A 691 -13.44 -14.73 32.36
C GLU A 691 -14.29 -13.52 32.73
N ILE A 692 -15.29 -13.24 31.93
CA ILE A 692 -16.14 -12.06 32.12
C ILE A 692 -16.88 -12.09 33.47
N GLU A 693 -17.17 -13.27 33.98
CA GLU A 693 -17.82 -13.52 35.28
C GLU A 693 -16.93 -13.19 36.47
N ASP A 694 -15.59 -13.26 36.29
CA ASP A 694 -14.60 -13.07 37.35
C ASP A 694 -14.06 -11.61 37.40
N LEU A 695 -14.57 -10.74 36.51
CA LEU A 695 -14.11 -9.37 36.43
C LEU A 695 -14.30 -8.59 37.74
N SER A 696 -13.18 -8.11 38.29
CA SER A 696 -13.15 -7.24 39.44
C SER A 696 -12.05 -6.19 39.32
N GLU A 697 -12.21 -5.08 40.03
CA GLU A 697 -11.19 -3.99 40.03
C GLU A 697 -9.80 -4.50 40.42
N PRO A 698 -9.63 -5.26 41.55
CA PRO A 698 -8.29 -5.73 41.94
C PRO A 698 -7.64 -6.66 40.91
N LEU A 699 -8.43 -7.50 40.23
CA LEU A 699 -7.95 -8.39 39.21
C LEU A 699 -7.44 -7.61 38.00
N LEU A 700 -8.21 -6.64 37.49
CA LEU A 700 -7.84 -5.83 36.35
C LEU A 700 -6.64 -4.92 36.65
N CYS A 701 -6.56 -4.33 37.85
CA CYS A 701 -5.40 -3.53 38.24
C CYS A 701 -4.12 -4.40 38.31
N GLY A 702 -4.21 -5.60 38.89
CA GLY A 702 -3.08 -6.52 38.91
C GLY A 702 -2.65 -6.98 37.49
N MET A 703 -3.59 -7.09 36.54
CA MET A 703 -3.25 -7.36 35.14
C MET A 703 -2.52 -6.19 34.49
N ILE A 704 -2.95 -4.95 34.74
CA ILE A 704 -2.26 -3.75 34.25
C ILE A 704 -0.84 -3.67 34.81
N ASP A 705 -0.64 -3.97 36.11
CA ASP A 705 0.67 -4.00 36.74
C ASP A 705 1.61 -5.01 36.08
N ARG A 706 1.12 -6.22 35.81
CA ARG A 706 1.89 -7.24 35.09
C ARG A 706 2.24 -6.84 33.67
N MET A 707 1.29 -6.26 32.93
CA MET A 707 1.55 -5.76 31.58
C MET A 707 2.60 -4.65 31.55
N GLN A 708 2.67 -3.80 32.54
CA GLN A 708 3.69 -2.75 32.64
C GLN A 708 5.09 -3.30 33.05
N ASN A 709 5.15 -4.37 33.81
CA ASN A 709 6.38 -4.91 34.36
C ASN A 709 7.06 -5.97 33.49
N ASP A 710 6.36 -6.63 32.58
CA ASP A 710 6.87 -7.78 31.79
C ASP A 710 6.67 -7.62 30.27
N ARG A 711 7.12 -6.49 29.74
CA ARG A 711 6.95 -6.16 28.30
C ARG A 711 7.73 -7.09 27.37
N GLU A 712 8.94 -7.51 27.75
CA GLU A 712 9.81 -8.35 26.91
C GLU A 712 9.19 -9.70 26.58
N ARG A 713 8.41 -10.27 27.49
CA ARG A 713 7.69 -11.53 27.28
C ARG A 713 6.71 -11.45 26.13
N PHE A 714 6.03 -10.31 25.95
CA PHE A 714 5.05 -10.10 24.89
C PHE A 714 5.71 -10.01 23.51
N HIS A 715 6.88 -9.41 23.40
CA HIS A 715 7.63 -9.32 22.14
C HIS A 715 8.07 -10.70 21.63
N ALA A 716 8.72 -11.49 22.47
CA ALA A 716 9.26 -12.79 22.06
C ALA A 716 8.18 -13.77 21.56
N ALA A 717 7.02 -13.79 22.21
CA ALA A 717 5.92 -14.67 21.78
C ALA A 717 5.27 -14.20 20.47
N SER A 718 5.29 -12.89 20.17
CA SER A 718 4.77 -12.29 18.96
C SER A 718 5.53 -12.77 17.71
N GLU A 719 6.86 -12.74 17.73
CA GLU A 719 7.70 -13.11 16.59
C GLU A 719 7.42 -14.54 16.11
N ALA A 720 7.33 -15.50 17.04
CA ALA A 720 7.04 -16.90 16.71
C ALA A 720 5.65 -17.08 16.02
N LYS A 721 4.65 -16.29 16.43
CA LYS A 721 3.31 -16.36 15.84
C LYS A 721 3.24 -15.69 14.46
N ILE A 722 4.00 -14.62 14.25
CA ILE A 722 4.14 -13.98 12.93
C ILE A 722 4.74 -14.98 11.94
N GLU A 723 5.81 -15.68 12.29
CA GLU A 723 6.42 -16.69 11.42
C GLU A 723 5.44 -17.82 11.06
N GLN A 724 4.67 -18.31 12.04
CA GLN A 724 3.63 -19.31 11.80
C GLN A 724 2.52 -18.79 10.86
N ALA A 725 2.14 -17.52 10.97
CA ALA A 725 1.14 -16.92 10.09
C ALA A 725 1.64 -16.81 8.63
N GLU A 726 2.93 -16.56 8.40
CA GLU A 726 3.53 -16.50 7.05
C GLU A 726 3.49 -17.84 6.31
N GLU A 727 3.51 -18.95 7.02
CA GLU A 727 3.46 -20.28 6.41
C GLU A 727 2.19 -20.51 5.58
N ASN A 728 1.08 -19.88 5.93
CA ASN A 728 -0.17 -19.98 5.17
C ASN A 728 0.00 -19.63 3.67
N ALA A 729 0.69 -18.51 3.39
CA ALA A 729 0.89 -18.07 2.02
C ALA A 729 1.88 -18.97 1.27
N ARG A 730 2.92 -19.47 1.91
CA ARG A 730 3.87 -20.41 1.31
C ARG A 730 3.17 -21.68 0.86
N LEU A 731 2.34 -22.28 1.73
CA LEU A 731 1.56 -23.49 1.40
C LEU A 731 0.55 -23.27 0.27
N ALA A 732 -0.07 -22.09 0.18
CA ALA A 732 -0.95 -21.76 -0.94
C ALA A 732 -0.20 -21.76 -2.28
N PHE A 733 1.03 -21.25 -2.32
CA PHE A 733 1.87 -21.28 -3.52
C PHE A 733 2.40 -22.67 -3.86
N GLU A 734 2.66 -23.53 -2.89
CA GLU A 734 3.01 -24.93 -3.15
C GLU A 734 1.86 -25.67 -3.86
N LEU A 735 0.63 -25.42 -3.48
CA LEU A 735 -0.55 -25.99 -4.15
C LEU A 735 -0.82 -25.37 -5.53
N LEU A 736 -0.34 -24.16 -5.79
CA LEU A 736 -0.54 -23.48 -7.05
C LEU A 736 0.45 -24.02 -8.13
N LYS A 737 1.63 -24.47 -7.71
CA LYS A 737 2.61 -25.16 -8.56
C LYS A 737 2.14 -26.55 -8.96
#